data_19361e71b7105b3760c08b4df41d27d1
#
_entry.id   19361e71b7105b3760c08b4df41d27d1
#
_cell.length_a   1.000
_cell.length_b   1.000
_cell.length_c   1.000
_cell.angle_alpha   90.00
_cell.angle_beta   90.00
_cell.angle_gamma   90.00
#
_symmetry.space_group_name_H-M   'P 1'
#
loop_
_entity.id
_entity.type
_entity.pdbx_description
1 polymer ?
#
loop_
_entity_poly.entity_id
_entity_poly.type
_entity_poly.pdbx_seq_one_letter_code
_entity_poly.pdbx_strand_id
1 'polypeptide(L)'
;MTSGVHPRHFYALPIVGGCVLDPSKTLVAYVVTSPDETSNAYRGHINVMKLADGEIRELTHGTARDETPQWSADGSSLFFSSDRSGSTQLWQIYLGGGEPKPLPEVPGNVSEFAVTPQGARIAVITTPTTQRNEIERRGWRRITRLRYKADGPGFLDDMPQLWLIDVAAGTAAAITHGEGNVAAPAWDPAGETIAFTGEHDPEADSLWRRELWSASVSDAGQPRKIFQLGAAIEAPAWSLDGARIAFSGIRDAQSGAGLKNVRLYAIDRDGHNPTCLTPTEDWTCGNFILTDVGAIGGIARPLWVSTDEIAVLGSHRGAAIVYRVDGNGRAEPLTPASMSVTEFDCLDRARVVYCASDSVTPGELYLANGNNVSQLTHETQTWRETINVGPATRFTVTTPGGDIDAWHLASHAPNPQPCILQIHGGPHFAYGNAYVFEFALLAAAGFDVVYCNPRGSQTYGEAFAASIKGDWARPAFTDCMSVLDAAIERFGLDPQRLGIAGGSYGGYLAGFSIAHSTRFAAAIAMRPASNLTSLWGTSEVGRMLAQDFGGRPLDIPDVYERDSVLTYADAIETPLLIIHSENDYRTPTEQSEQLFAALRQRGAAVEVMRFLGTDHNLSRSGPPRQRVARLEAILEWFTRYLGRA
;
A
#
# COMPACT_ATOMS: atom_id res chain seq x y z
N MET A 1 -16.81 33.71 -9.39
CA MET A 1 -17.00 32.47 -8.60
C MET A 1 -15.81 31.58 -8.94
N THR A 2 -14.80 31.58 -8.10
CA THR A 2 -13.69 30.64 -8.22
C THR A 2 -14.28 29.25 -8.01
N SER A 3 -14.22 28.40 -9.01
CA SER A 3 -14.63 27.00 -8.92
C SER A 3 -13.66 26.29 -7.95
N GLY A 4 -14.05 26.28 -6.67
CA GLY A 4 -13.26 25.57 -5.65
C GLY A 4 -13.15 24.09 -5.98
N VAL A 5 -12.10 23.44 -5.51
CA VAL A 5 -11.96 21.99 -5.62
C VAL A 5 -13.14 21.33 -4.90
N HIS A 6 -13.75 20.36 -5.58
CA HIS A 6 -14.90 19.60 -5.08
C HIS A 6 -14.54 18.11 -5.01
N PRO A 7 -15.02 17.33 -4.04
CA PRO A 7 -14.77 15.89 -3.96
C PRO A 7 -15.01 15.13 -5.27
N ARG A 8 -15.96 15.57 -6.09
CA ARG A 8 -16.26 14.98 -7.41
C ARG A 8 -15.15 15.14 -8.46
N HIS A 9 -14.16 16.04 -8.25
CA HIS A 9 -12.97 16.10 -9.09
C HIS A 9 -12.16 14.80 -9.02
N PHE A 10 -12.38 13.96 -8.00
CA PHE A 10 -11.83 12.63 -7.93
C PHE A 10 -12.17 11.76 -9.15
N TYR A 11 -13.36 11.90 -9.73
CA TYR A 11 -13.75 11.12 -10.91
C TYR A 11 -12.94 11.45 -12.17
N ALA A 12 -12.30 12.60 -12.21
CA ALA A 12 -11.46 13.02 -13.33
C ALA A 12 -9.96 12.78 -13.09
N LEU A 13 -9.58 12.17 -11.95
CA LEU A 13 -8.20 11.94 -11.58
C LEU A 13 -7.62 10.73 -12.32
N PRO A 14 -6.65 10.93 -13.25
CA PRO A 14 -5.92 9.82 -13.83
C PRO A 14 -4.85 9.31 -12.85
N ILE A 15 -4.72 8.00 -12.76
CA ILE A 15 -3.74 7.31 -11.91
C ILE A 15 -2.81 6.51 -12.81
N VAL A 16 -1.54 6.89 -12.83
CA VAL A 16 -0.51 6.26 -13.67
C VAL A 16 0.22 5.17 -12.87
N GLY A 17 0.36 3.98 -13.46
CA GLY A 17 1.06 2.84 -12.87
C GLY A 17 1.39 1.77 -13.91
N GLY A 18 1.84 0.58 -13.46
CA GLY A 18 2.03 -0.58 -14.31
C GLY A 18 3.20 -0.47 -15.30
N CYS A 19 4.27 0.30 -15.01
CA CYS A 19 5.34 0.53 -15.97
C CYS A 19 6.24 -0.70 -16.17
N VAL A 20 6.40 -1.12 -17.43
CA VAL A 20 7.27 -2.25 -17.83
C VAL A 20 7.91 -2.02 -19.19
N LEU A 21 9.22 -2.21 -19.28
CA LEU A 21 9.99 -2.08 -20.51
C LEU A 21 9.84 -3.32 -21.41
N ASP A 22 9.80 -3.11 -22.71
CA ASP A 22 9.88 -4.19 -23.68
C ASP A 22 11.25 -4.88 -23.65
N PRO A 23 11.40 -6.11 -24.19
CA PRO A 23 12.69 -6.80 -24.19
C PRO A 23 13.83 -6.05 -24.90
N SER A 24 13.52 -5.21 -25.88
CA SER A 24 14.52 -4.37 -26.57
C SER A 24 14.88 -3.08 -25.82
N LYS A 25 14.12 -2.77 -24.74
CA LYS A 25 14.28 -1.55 -23.93
C LYS A 25 14.09 -0.25 -24.73
N THR A 26 13.22 -0.29 -25.73
CA THR A 26 12.88 0.86 -26.58
C THR A 26 11.47 1.38 -26.35
N LEU A 27 10.60 0.53 -25.80
CA LEU A 27 9.22 0.84 -25.46
C LEU A 27 8.99 0.68 -23.97
N VAL A 28 8.05 1.45 -23.41
CA VAL A 28 7.51 1.22 -22.07
C VAL A 28 5.99 1.10 -22.16
N ALA A 29 5.44 0.02 -21.62
CA ALA A 29 4.01 -0.10 -21.39
C ALA A 29 3.68 0.44 -20.00
N TYR A 30 2.56 1.15 -19.87
CA TYR A 30 2.05 1.68 -18.62
C TYR A 30 0.52 1.70 -18.61
N VAL A 31 -0.07 1.81 -17.43
CA VAL A 31 -1.51 1.83 -17.24
C VAL A 31 -1.97 3.21 -16.77
N VAL A 32 -3.05 3.71 -17.35
CA VAL A 32 -3.79 4.85 -16.82
C VAL A 32 -5.12 4.34 -16.29
N THR A 33 -5.31 4.43 -14.98
CA THR A 33 -6.55 4.06 -14.31
C THR A 33 -7.36 5.31 -13.99
N SER A 34 -8.67 5.27 -14.25
CA SER A 34 -9.60 6.36 -13.97
C SER A 34 -10.80 5.87 -13.17
N PRO A 35 -11.23 6.60 -12.12
CA PRO A 35 -12.46 6.30 -11.42
C PRO A 35 -13.69 6.62 -12.31
N ASP A 36 -14.66 5.71 -12.36
CA ASP A 36 -15.89 5.92 -13.12
C ASP A 36 -17.11 6.02 -12.19
N GLU A 37 -17.78 7.18 -12.25
CA GLU A 37 -18.97 7.41 -11.42
C GLU A 37 -20.14 6.51 -11.82
N THR A 38 -20.32 6.26 -13.12
CA THR A 38 -21.49 5.56 -13.63
C THR A 38 -21.49 4.09 -13.24
N SER A 39 -20.38 3.40 -13.48
CA SER A 39 -20.21 2.00 -13.09
C SER A 39 -19.86 1.83 -11.61
N ASN A 40 -19.43 2.90 -10.92
CA ASN A 40 -18.89 2.87 -9.57
C ASN A 40 -17.66 1.95 -9.44
N ALA A 41 -16.83 1.91 -10.48
CA ALA A 41 -15.65 1.07 -10.61
C ALA A 41 -14.48 1.87 -11.19
N TYR A 42 -13.33 1.25 -11.32
CA TYR A 42 -12.19 1.83 -12.01
C TYR A 42 -12.07 1.24 -13.41
N ARG A 43 -11.67 2.07 -14.37
CA ARG A 43 -11.28 1.66 -15.73
C ARG A 43 -9.78 1.75 -15.83
N GLY A 44 -9.15 0.77 -16.45
CA GLY A 44 -7.71 0.75 -16.70
C GLY A 44 -7.43 0.62 -18.19
N HIS A 45 -6.56 1.47 -18.75
CA HIS A 45 -6.15 1.38 -20.13
C HIS A 45 -4.63 1.25 -20.21
N ILE A 46 -4.17 0.36 -21.08
CA ILE A 46 -2.75 0.14 -21.32
C ILE A 46 -2.30 1.03 -22.46
N ASN A 47 -1.28 1.82 -22.19
CA ASN A 47 -0.58 2.66 -23.15
C ASN A 47 0.82 2.10 -23.41
N VAL A 48 1.35 2.34 -24.60
CA VAL A 48 2.74 2.06 -24.96
C VAL A 48 3.39 3.34 -25.44
N MET A 49 4.51 3.70 -24.84
CA MET A 49 5.31 4.86 -25.22
C MET A 49 6.63 4.41 -25.82
N LYS A 50 7.06 5.07 -26.89
CA LYS A 50 8.37 4.93 -27.48
C LYS A 50 9.34 5.88 -26.79
N LEU A 51 10.39 5.33 -26.19
CA LEU A 51 11.33 6.13 -25.38
C LEU A 51 12.16 7.12 -26.19
N ALA A 52 12.34 6.89 -27.50
CA ALA A 52 13.19 7.73 -28.34
C ALA A 52 12.59 9.11 -28.66
N ASP A 53 11.28 9.20 -28.81
CA ASP A 53 10.58 10.42 -29.26
C ASP A 53 9.34 10.76 -28.42
N GLY A 54 8.97 9.90 -27.47
CA GLY A 54 7.81 10.10 -26.59
C GLY A 54 6.46 9.83 -27.27
N GLU A 55 6.44 9.20 -28.46
CA GLU A 55 5.19 8.81 -29.11
C GLU A 55 4.41 7.83 -28.23
N ILE A 56 3.16 8.18 -27.89
CA ILE A 56 2.26 7.36 -27.07
C ILE A 56 1.17 6.78 -27.96
N ARG A 57 0.92 5.50 -27.75
CA ARG A 57 -0.21 4.78 -28.34
C ARG A 57 -1.04 4.14 -27.25
N GLU A 58 -2.33 4.50 -27.17
CA GLU A 58 -3.31 3.79 -26.35
C GLU A 58 -3.60 2.44 -27.02
N LEU A 59 -3.33 1.34 -26.29
CA LEU A 59 -3.39 -0.01 -26.83
C LEU A 59 -4.72 -0.70 -26.49
N THR A 60 -5.27 -0.45 -25.30
CA THR A 60 -6.57 -0.99 -24.88
C THR A 60 -7.57 0.12 -24.57
N HIS A 61 -8.85 -0.15 -24.83
CA HIS A 61 -9.95 0.81 -24.74
C HIS A 61 -11.17 0.19 -24.05
N GLY A 62 -12.14 1.02 -23.70
CA GLY A 62 -13.46 0.58 -23.23
C GLY A 62 -13.67 0.79 -21.73
N THR A 63 -14.45 -0.08 -21.10
CA THR A 63 -14.90 0.09 -19.71
C THR A 63 -14.27 -0.90 -18.75
N ALA A 64 -13.48 -1.85 -19.25
CA ALA A 64 -12.79 -2.84 -18.44
C ALA A 64 -11.62 -2.23 -17.66
N ARG A 65 -11.21 -2.92 -16.64
CA ARG A 65 -10.01 -2.63 -15.87
C ARG A 65 -8.87 -3.51 -16.35
N ASP A 66 -8.07 -2.97 -17.30
CA ASP A 66 -6.89 -3.62 -17.82
C ASP A 66 -5.67 -3.20 -17.00
N GLU A 67 -4.93 -4.16 -16.44
CA GLU A 67 -3.85 -3.90 -15.48
C GLU A 67 -2.67 -4.86 -15.67
N THR A 68 -1.55 -4.56 -14.99
CA THR A 68 -0.37 -5.41 -14.88
C THR A 68 0.16 -5.92 -16.21
N PRO A 69 0.47 -5.05 -17.20
CA PRO A 69 1.00 -5.49 -18.49
C PRO A 69 2.35 -6.20 -18.33
N GLN A 70 2.55 -7.28 -19.10
CA GLN A 70 3.84 -7.96 -19.24
C GLN A 70 4.08 -8.29 -20.72
N TRP A 71 5.29 -8.06 -21.20
CA TRP A 71 5.64 -8.26 -22.59
C TRP A 71 5.81 -9.73 -22.95
N SER A 72 5.45 -10.08 -24.20
CA SER A 72 5.92 -11.32 -24.81
C SER A 72 7.44 -11.26 -25.04
N ALA A 73 8.10 -12.42 -25.13
CA ALA A 73 9.55 -12.51 -25.27
C ALA A 73 10.11 -11.80 -26.51
N ASP A 74 9.33 -11.74 -27.59
CA ASP A 74 9.66 -11.07 -28.85
C ASP A 74 9.25 -9.58 -28.91
N GLY A 75 8.60 -9.08 -27.84
CA GLY A 75 8.10 -7.71 -27.77
C GLY A 75 6.92 -7.41 -28.71
N SER A 76 6.34 -8.42 -29.35
CA SER A 76 5.25 -8.20 -30.33
C SER A 76 3.87 -8.03 -29.71
N SER A 77 3.70 -8.44 -28.44
CA SER A 77 2.43 -8.39 -27.73
C SER A 77 2.61 -8.16 -26.22
N LEU A 78 1.50 -7.82 -25.57
CA LEU A 78 1.38 -7.73 -24.13
C LEU A 78 0.38 -8.74 -23.60
N PHE A 79 0.73 -9.38 -22.48
CA PHE A 79 -0.18 -10.09 -21.61
C PHE A 79 -0.62 -9.16 -20.48
N PHE A 80 -1.87 -9.24 -20.05
CA PHE A 80 -2.40 -8.37 -19.00
C PHE A 80 -3.60 -9.01 -18.32
N SER A 81 -3.89 -8.57 -17.10
CA SER A 81 -5.12 -8.94 -16.38
C SER A 81 -6.26 -8.00 -16.75
N SER A 82 -7.48 -8.54 -16.87
CA SER A 82 -8.68 -7.74 -17.19
C SER A 82 -9.95 -8.39 -16.63
N ASP A 83 -10.88 -7.57 -16.21
CA ASP A 83 -12.21 -7.98 -15.72
C ASP A 83 -13.29 -8.02 -16.83
N ARG A 84 -12.92 -7.86 -18.10
CA ARG A 84 -13.83 -7.78 -19.25
C ARG A 84 -14.72 -9.01 -19.48
N SER A 85 -14.37 -10.16 -18.91
CA SER A 85 -15.19 -11.38 -18.93
C SER A 85 -16.09 -11.54 -17.69
N GLY A 86 -16.14 -10.54 -16.80
CA GLY A 86 -16.90 -10.59 -15.55
C GLY A 86 -16.11 -11.11 -14.35
N SER A 87 -14.92 -11.68 -14.59
CA SER A 87 -13.93 -12.05 -13.59
C SER A 87 -12.55 -11.63 -14.09
N THR A 88 -11.61 -11.40 -13.18
CA THR A 88 -10.23 -11.05 -13.57
C THR A 88 -9.53 -12.25 -14.16
N GLN A 89 -9.28 -12.23 -15.47
CA GLN A 89 -8.58 -13.27 -16.24
C GLN A 89 -7.44 -12.68 -17.06
N LEU A 90 -6.61 -13.53 -17.67
CA LEU A 90 -5.51 -13.08 -18.52
C LEU A 90 -5.92 -12.93 -19.98
N TRP A 91 -5.41 -11.90 -20.59
CA TRP A 91 -5.65 -11.50 -21.97
C TRP A 91 -4.32 -11.20 -22.68
N GLN A 92 -4.32 -11.27 -23.99
CA GLN A 92 -3.20 -10.91 -24.85
C GLN A 92 -3.65 -9.89 -25.89
N ILE A 93 -2.82 -8.86 -26.12
CA ILE A 93 -3.01 -7.89 -27.21
C ILE A 93 -1.71 -7.72 -27.99
N TYR A 94 -1.83 -7.67 -29.34
CA TYR A 94 -0.68 -7.48 -30.22
C TYR A 94 -0.43 -5.99 -30.50
N LEU A 95 0.84 -5.58 -30.55
CA LEU A 95 1.19 -4.21 -30.91
C LEU A 95 0.75 -3.86 -32.34
N GLY A 96 0.64 -4.80 -33.23
CA GLY A 96 0.11 -4.60 -34.59
C GLY A 96 -1.35 -4.16 -34.64
N GLY A 97 -2.08 -4.21 -33.53
CA GLY A 97 -3.50 -3.88 -33.40
C GLY A 97 -4.40 -5.11 -33.37
N GLY A 98 -5.70 -4.86 -33.27
CA GLY A 98 -6.73 -5.90 -33.12
C GLY A 98 -7.31 -5.90 -31.71
N GLU A 99 -8.34 -6.71 -31.51
CA GLU A 99 -8.99 -6.87 -30.21
C GLU A 99 -8.17 -7.76 -29.28
N PRO A 100 -8.19 -7.51 -27.95
CA PRO A 100 -7.61 -8.41 -26.98
C PRO A 100 -8.19 -9.82 -27.08
N LYS A 101 -7.33 -10.84 -26.98
CA LYS A 101 -7.70 -12.26 -27.02
C LYS A 101 -7.62 -12.87 -25.63
N PRO A 102 -8.65 -13.62 -25.18
CA PRO A 102 -8.58 -14.32 -23.91
C PRO A 102 -7.52 -15.42 -23.96
N LEU A 103 -6.84 -15.64 -22.84
CA LEU A 103 -6.04 -16.84 -22.59
C LEU A 103 -6.91 -17.93 -21.95
N PRO A 104 -6.41 -19.18 -21.83
CA PRO A 104 -7.12 -20.23 -21.10
C PRO A 104 -7.54 -19.77 -19.70
N GLU A 105 -8.83 -19.98 -19.38
CA GLU A 105 -9.37 -19.58 -18.08
C GLU A 105 -8.77 -20.41 -16.94
N VAL A 106 -8.56 -19.76 -15.82
CA VAL A 106 -8.19 -20.37 -14.54
C VAL A 106 -9.32 -20.17 -13.51
N PRO A 107 -9.50 -21.09 -12.54
CA PRO A 107 -10.56 -20.96 -11.53
C PRO A 107 -10.39 -19.73 -10.64
N GLY A 108 -11.43 -18.91 -10.51
CA GLY A 108 -11.43 -17.70 -9.69
C GLY A 108 -10.82 -16.47 -10.38
N ASN A 109 -10.39 -15.50 -9.60
CA ASN A 109 -9.76 -14.28 -10.10
C ASN A 109 -8.24 -14.40 -10.10
N VAL A 110 -7.61 -13.98 -11.19
CA VAL A 110 -6.16 -13.82 -11.26
C VAL A 110 -5.75 -12.65 -10.35
N SER A 111 -4.83 -12.91 -9.43
CA SER A 111 -4.24 -11.88 -8.57
C SER A 111 -2.83 -11.47 -9.00
N GLU A 112 -2.04 -12.42 -9.50
CA GLU A 112 -0.67 -12.21 -9.95
C GLU A 112 -0.34 -13.15 -11.10
N PHE A 113 0.61 -12.76 -11.94
CA PHE A 113 1.16 -13.66 -12.95
C PHE A 113 2.60 -13.31 -13.32
N ALA A 114 3.29 -14.24 -13.95
CA ALA A 114 4.63 -14.06 -14.49
C ALA A 114 4.76 -14.80 -15.83
N VAL A 115 5.17 -14.10 -16.87
CA VAL A 115 5.42 -14.67 -18.21
C VAL A 115 6.82 -15.27 -18.23
N THR A 116 7.00 -16.45 -18.86
CA THR A 116 8.33 -17.01 -19.06
C THR A 116 9.19 -16.12 -19.95
N PRO A 117 10.52 -16.08 -19.76
CA PRO A 117 11.42 -15.34 -20.65
C PRO A 117 11.28 -15.74 -22.14
N GLN A 118 10.81 -16.95 -22.44
CA GLN A 118 10.54 -17.45 -23.78
C GLN A 118 9.12 -17.15 -24.30
N GLY A 119 8.25 -16.58 -23.43
CA GLY A 119 6.88 -16.21 -23.79
C GLY A 119 5.90 -17.39 -24.01
N ALA A 120 6.34 -18.63 -23.78
CA ALA A 120 5.56 -19.82 -24.08
C ALA A 120 4.58 -20.21 -22.96
N ARG A 121 4.86 -19.83 -21.74
CA ARG A 121 4.11 -20.22 -20.53
C ARG A 121 3.92 -19.03 -19.59
N ILE A 122 2.85 -19.11 -18.78
CA ILE A 122 2.56 -18.09 -17.77
C ILE A 122 2.25 -18.79 -16.44
N ALA A 123 2.98 -18.43 -15.40
CA ALA A 123 2.68 -18.79 -14.02
C ALA A 123 1.63 -17.81 -13.48
N VAL A 124 0.54 -18.33 -12.92
CA VAL A 124 -0.62 -17.54 -12.51
C VAL A 124 -1.01 -17.87 -11.07
N ILE A 125 -1.24 -16.87 -10.26
CA ILE A 125 -1.84 -17.03 -8.92
C ILE A 125 -3.31 -16.71 -9.01
N THR A 126 -4.14 -17.65 -8.55
CA THR A 126 -5.59 -17.48 -8.50
C THR A 126 -6.19 -18.12 -7.25
N THR A 127 -7.29 -17.58 -6.76
CA THR A 127 -8.02 -18.13 -5.62
C THR A 127 -9.30 -18.81 -6.13
N PRO A 128 -9.37 -20.16 -6.10
CA PRO A 128 -10.60 -20.88 -6.42
C PRO A 128 -11.75 -20.46 -5.50
N THR A 129 -12.97 -20.77 -5.89
CA THR A 129 -14.18 -20.50 -5.07
C THR A 129 -14.92 -21.76 -4.65
N THR A 130 -14.27 -22.92 -4.73
CA THR A 130 -14.89 -24.23 -4.55
C THR A 130 -15.44 -24.42 -3.14
N GLN A 131 -14.63 -24.15 -2.13
CA GLN A 131 -15.03 -24.30 -0.73
C GLN A 131 -15.99 -23.19 -0.30
N ARG A 132 -15.77 -21.97 -0.77
CA ARG A 132 -16.70 -20.85 -0.53
C ARG A 132 -18.10 -21.18 -1.01
N ASN A 133 -18.26 -21.66 -2.24
CA ASN A 133 -19.55 -22.02 -2.81
C ASN A 133 -20.25 -23.16 -2.02
N GLU A 134 -19.47 -24.12 -1.51
CA GLU A 134 -20.02 -25.17 -0.66
C GLU A 134 -20.47 -24.64 0.71
N ILE A 135 -19.69 -23.75 1.33
CA ILE A 135 -20.02 -23.12 2.60
C ILE A 135 -21.29 -22.28 2.47
N GLU A 136 -21.42 -21.49 1.40
CA GLU A 136 -22.64 -20.71 1.12
C GLU A 136 -23.86 -21.62 0.96
N ARG A 137 -23.74 -22.74 0.25
CA ARG A 137 -24.81 -23.73 0.06
C ARG A 137 -25.25 -24.39 1.36
N ARG A 138 -24.32 -24.72 2.28
CA ARG A 138 -24.66 -25.36 3.57
C ARG A 138 -25.05 -24.38 4.69
N GLY A 139 -24.71 -23.06 4.54
CA GLY A 139 -25.15 -21.99 5.44
C GLY A 139 -24.35 -21.87 6.75
N TRP A 140 -23.20 -22.54 6.89
CA TRP A 140 -22.34 -22.42 8.07
C TRP A 140 -20.88 -22.68 7.73
N ARG A 141 -19.97 -22.09 8.54
CA ARG A 141 -18.51 -22.21 8.43
C ARG A 141 -17.94 -22.80 9.72
N ARG A 142 -17.03 -23.78 9.59
CA ARG A 142 -16.27 -24.30 10.72
C ARG A 142 -14.88 -23.68 10.69
N ILE A 143 -14.53 -22.94 11.75
CA ILE A 143 -13.26 -22.23 11.89
C ILE A 143 -12.38 -23.03 12.83
N THR A 144 -11.18 -23.41 12.35
CA THR A 144 -10.18 -24.19 13.08
C THR A 144 -8.80 -23.54 13.05
N ARG A 145 -8.66 -22.44 12.27
CA ARG A 145 -7.41 -21.69 12.11
C ARG A 145 -7.54 -20.33 12.77
N LEU A 146 -6.42 -19.80 13.27
CA LEU A 146 -6.37 -18.46 13.84
C LEU A 146 -6.54 -17.41 12.73
N ARG A 147 -5.87 -17.59 11.59
CA ARG A 147 -6.00 -16.75 10.42
C ARG A 147 -7.07 -17.28 9.46
N TYR A 148 -8.33 -16.99 9.77
CA TYR A 148 -9.49 -17.45 8.99
C TYR A 148 -10.16 -16.37 8.15
N LYS A 149 -9.72 -15.12 8.31
CA LYS A 149 -10.19 -13.96 7.57
C LYS A 149 -9.05 -12.98 7.31
N ALA A 150 -9.21 -12.15 6.29
CA ALA A 150 -8.29 -11.06 5.96
C ALA A 150 -9.07 -9.89 5.41
N ASP A 151 -8.57 -8.69 5.65
CA ASP A 151 -9.14 -7.48 5.08
C ASP A 151 -8.99 -7.49 3.55
N GLY A 152 -10.04 -7.11 2.83
CA GLY A 152 -10.16 -7.25 1.38
C GLY A 152 -10.69 -8.63 0.94
N PRO A 153 -9.93 -9.72 1.06
CA PRO A 153 -10.40 -11.07 0.69
C PRO A 153 -11.62 -11.57 1.47
N GLY A 154 -11.84 -11.11 2.70
CA GLY A 154 -12.90 -11.61 3.56
C GLY A 154 -12.52 -12.90 4.28
N PHE A 155 -13.42 -13.87 4.34
CA PHE A 155 -13.12 -15.18 4.90
C PHE A 155 -12.23 -15.98 3.96
N LEU A 156 -11.18 -16.59 4.50
CA LEU A 156 -10.17 -17.38 3.78
C LEU A 156 -10.64 -18.84 3.65
N ASP A 157 -11.74 -19.05 2.93
CA ASP A 157 -12.32 -20.37 2.69
C ASP A 157 -11.51 -21.18 1.67
N ASP A 158 -11.03 -20.51 0.61
CA ASP A 158 -10.12 -21.04 -0.40
C ASP A 158 -8.80 -20.26 -0.33
N MET A 159 -7.68 -20.95 -0.61
CA MET A 159 -6.34 -20.35 -0.63
C MET A 159 -5.84 -20.11 -2.06
N PRO A 160 -5.08 -19.03 -2.28
CA PRO A 160 -4.42 -18.81 -3.56
C PRO A 160 -3.54 -19.98 -3.96
N GLN A 161 -3.61 -20.38 -5.23
CA GLN A 161 -2.86 -21.50 -5.81
C GLN A 161 -2.11 -21.07 -7.07
N LEU A 162 -0.98 -21.72 -7.33
CA LEU A 162 -0.17 -21.54 -8.52
C LEU A 162 -0.69 -22.43 -9.66
N TRP A 163 -0.99 -21.81 -10.79
CA TRP A 163 -1.39 -22.45 -12.04
C TRP A 163 -0.37 -22.16 -13.13
N LEU A 164 -0.31 -23.04 -14.10
CA LEU A 164 0.50 -22.89 -15.32
C LEU A 164 -0.43 -22.83 -16.53
N ILE A 165 -0.33 -21.76 -17.31
CA ILE A 165 -0.94 -21.65 -18.63
C ILE A 165 0.13 -21.94 -19.67
N ASP A 166 -0.14 -22.89 -20.58
CA ASP A 166 0.63 -23.09 -21.82
C ASP A 166 -0.09 -22.33 -22.93
N VAL A 167 0.52 -21.24 -23.40
CA VAL A 167 -0.10 -20.33 -24.37
C VAL A 167 -0.30 -21.01 -25.73
N ALA A 168 0.67 -21.81 -26.16
CA ALA A 168 0.62 -22.48 -27.46
C ALA A 168 -0.35 -23.67 -27.49
N ALA A 169 -0.36 -24.47 -26.39
CA ALA A 169 -1.28 -25.58 -26.26
C ALA A 169 -2.72 -25.14 -25.92
N GLY A 170 -2.92 -23.92 -25.46
CA GLY A 170 -4.23 -23.42 -25.05
C GLY A 170 -4.77 -24.13 -23.79
N THR A 171 -3.91 -24.52 -22.85
CA THR A 171 -4.28 -25.27 -21.64
C THR A 171 -3.84 -24.60 -20.37
N ALA A 172 -4.55 -24.87 -19.26
CA ALA A 172 -4.19 -24.45 -17.92
C ALA A 172 -4.21 -25.64 -16.96
N ALA A 173 -3.21 -25.73 -16.07
CA ALA A 173 -3.07 -26.79 -15.08
C ALA A 173 -2.60 -26.25 -13.73
N ALA A 174 -3.13 -26.78 -12.63
CA ALA A 174 -2.67 -26.43 -11.29
C ALA A 174 -1.31 -27.07 -10.99
N ILE A 175 -0.41 -26.25 -10.41
CA ILE A 175 0.90 -26.69 -9.92
C ILE A 175 0.85 -26.93 -8.41
N THR A 176 0.12 -26.11 -7.67
CA THR A 176 -0.07 -26.28 -6.22
C THR A 176 -1.50 -26.62 -5.89
N HIS A 177 -1.68 -27.33 -4.77
CA HIS A 177 -2.98 -27.76 -4.26
C HIS A 177 -3.00 -27.67 -2.73
N GLY A 178 -4.19 -27.54 -2.14
CA GLY A 178 -4.38 -27.67 -0.70
C GLY A 178 -4.51 -26.33 0.05
N GLU A 179 -4.11 -26.33 1.32
CA GLU A 179 -4.39 -25.25 2.25
C GLU A 179 -3.27 -24.17 2.31
N GLY A 180 -2.20 -24.33 1.55
CA GLY A 180 -1.10 -23.36 1.51
C GLY A 180 -1.47 -22.10 0.73
N ASN A 181 -1.10 -20.93 1.27
CA ASN A 181 -1.23 -19.64 0.57
C ASN A 181 0.01 -19.42 -0.31
N VAL A 182 -0.17 -19.20 -1.61
CA VAL A 182 0.92 -19.08 -2.60
C VAL A 182 0.86 -17.69 -3.26
N ALA A 183 2.04 -17.06 -3.48
CA ALA A 183 2.15 -15.74 -4.09
C ALA A 183 3.50 -15.53 -4.79
N ALA A 184 3.62 -14.40 -5.51
CA ALA A 184 4.83 -13.86 -6.09
C ALA A 184 5.64 -14.83 -7.00
N PRO A 185 5.03 -15.42 -8.04
CA PRO A 185 5.70 -16.35 -8.91
C PRO A 185 6.79 -15.67 -9.75
N ALA A 186 7.95 -16.30 -9.89
CA ALA A 186 9.08 -15.81 -10.68
C ALA A 186 9.75 -16.95 -11.46
N TRP A 187 9.93 -16.77 -12.76
CA TRP A 187 10.61 -17.72 -13.60
C TRP A 187 12.13 -17.60 -13.54
N ASP A 188 12.80 -18.72 -13.57
CA ASP A 188 14.23 -18.74 -13.87
C ASP A 188 14.49 -18.34 -15.34
N PRO A 189 15.70 -17.89 -15.71
CA PRO A 189 16.00 -17.45 -17.07
C PRO A 189 15.81 -18.55 -18.13
N ALA A 190 15.90 -19.83 -17.74
CA ALA A 190 15.67 -20.96 -18.64
C ALA A 190 14.17 -21.23 -18.89
N GLY A 191 13.26 -20.69 -18.07
CA GLY A 191 11.82 -20.95 -18.15
C GLY A 191 11.43 -22.37 -17.73
N GLU A 192 12.24 -23.00 -16.88
CA GLU A 192 12.07 -24.38 -16.42
C GLU A 192 11.63 -24.48 -14.94
N THR A 193 11.94 -23.46 -14.14
CA THR A 193 11.66 -23.44 -12.70
C THR A 193 10.96 -22.15 -12.30
N ILE A 194 9.90 -22.30 -11.51
CA ILE A 194 9.18 -21.18 -10.88
C ILE A 194 9.61 -21.12 -9.43
N ALA A 195 10.19 -19.98 -8.98
CA ALA A 195 10.29 -19.64 -7.58
C ALA A 195 9.02 -18.90 -7.15
N PHE A 196 8.54 -19.13 -5.93
CA PHE A 196 7.36 -18.47 -5.39
C PHE A 196 7.42 -18.45 -3.87
N THR A 197 6.58 -17.65 -3.24
CA THR A 197 6.43 -17.66 -1.78
C THR A 197 5.22 -18.48 -1.36
N GLY A 198 5.31 -19.15 -0.21
CA GLY A 198 4.23 -20.01 0.27
C GLY A 198 4.15 -20.07 1.79
N GLU A 199 2.94 -20.29 2.30
CA GLU A 199 2.63 -20.52 3.72
C GLU A 199 2.13 -21.96 3.87
N HIS A 200 3.04 -22.93 3.97
CA HIS A 200 2.71 -24.36 4.11
C HIS A 200 3.04 -24.94 5.49
N ASP A 201 3.70 -24.16 6.36
CA ASP A 201 3.99 -24.57 7.72
C ASP A 201 2.70 -24.53 8.56
N PRO A 202 2.32 -25.62 9.28
CA PRO A 202 1.20 -25.59 10.22
C PRO A 202 1.32 -24.50 11.30
N GLU A 203 2.53 -24.08 11.65
CA GLU A 203 2.77 -22.97 12.58
C GLU A 203 2.65 -21.59 11.89
N ALA A 204 2.56 -21.51 10.58
CA ALA A 204 2.40 -20.25 9.84
C ALA A 204 1.15 -19.48 10.29
N ASP A 205 0.12 -20.20 10.73
CA ASP A 205 -1.10 -19.63 11.30
C ASP A 205 -0.84 -18.72 12.51
N SER A 206 0.17 -19.04 13.31
CA SER A 206 0.57 -18.27 14.50
C SER A 206 1.76 -17.32 14.25
N LEU A 207 2.58 -17.52 13.23
CA LEU A 207 3.87 -16.85 13.06
C LEU A 207 4.00 -15.98 11.81
N TRP A 208 2.98 -15.93 10.92
CA TRP A 208 3.05 -15.22 9.64
C TRP A 208 4.33 -15.54 8.86
N ARG A 209 4.72 -16.79 8.85
CA ARG A 209 5.86 -17.27 8.09
C ARG A 209 5.47 -17.42 6.63
N ARG A 210 6.27 -16.81 5.76
CA ARG A 210 6.21 -17.05 4.34
C ARG A 210 7.59 -17.53 3.88
N GLU A 211 7.60 -18.67 3.23
CA GLU A 211 8.79 -19.43 2.84
C GLU A 211 9.07 -19.25 1.35
N LEU A 212 10.31 -19.51 0.92
CA LEU A 212 10.69 -19.59 -0.48
C LEU A 212 10.55 -21.02 -0.97
N TRP A 213 9.79 -21.20 -2.04
CA TRP A 213 9.51 -22.48 -2.69
C TRP A 213 9.91 -22.45 -4.15
N SER A 214 10.11 -23.63 -4.77
CA SER A 214 10.24 -23.80 -6.22
C SER A 214 9.42 -24.97 -6.72
N ALA A 215 9.01 -24.87 -7.99
CA ALA A 215 8.40 -25.95 -8.74
C ALA A 215 9.06 -26.05 -10.12
N SER A 216 9.51 -27.27 -10.52
CA SER A 216 9.99 -27.54 -11.88
C SER A 216 8.81 -27.88 -12.77
N VAL A 217 8.79 -27.34 -13.98
CA VAL A 217 7.74 -27.62 -14.96
C VAL A 217 7.89 -29.05 -15.53
N SER A 218 9.11 -29.64 -15.52
CA SER A 218 9.39 -30.96 -16.03
C SER A 218 9.01 -32.11 -15.10
N ASP A 219 9.02 -31.90 -13.77
CA ASP A 219 8.83 -32.92 -12.73
C ASP A 219 7.39 -33.03 -12.24
N ALA A 220 6.39 -32.84 -13.11
CA ALA A 220 4.98 -32.80 -12.75
C ALA A 220 4.66 -31.75 -11.66
N GLY A 221 5.52 -30.72 -11.52
CA GLY A 221 5.25 -29.54 -10.72
C GLY A 221 5.25 -29.74 -9.19
N GLN A 222 5.88 -30.79 -8.65
CA GLN A 222 5.90 -30.98 -7.20
C GLN A 222 6.65 -29.84 -6.51
N PRO A 223 5.97 -29.01 -5.68
CA PRO A 223 6.61 -27.91 -4.99
C PRO A 223 7.66 -28.38 -3.97
N ARG A 224 8.80 -27.72 -3.96
CA ARG A 224 9.88 -27.99 -3.00
C ARG A 224 10.22 -26.71 -2.23
N LYS A 225 10.25 -26.80 -0.90
CA LYS A 225 10.77 -25.70 -0.07
C LYS A 225 12.27 -25.52 -0.32
N ILE A 226 12.68 -24.29 -0.68
CA ILE A 226 14.08 -23.92 -0.86
C ILE A 226 14.65 -23.38 0.43
N PHE A 227 13.93 -22.41 1.05
CA PHE A 227 14.48 -21.66 2.18
C PHE A 227 13.37 -21.10 3.07
N GLN A 228 13.72 -20.90 4.34
CA GLN A 228 12.90 -20.24 5.33
C GLN A 228 13.74 -19.17 6.04
N LEU A 229 13.28 -17.95 6.00
CA LEU A 229 13.83 -16.85 6.79
C LEU A 229 13.21 -16.74 8.18
N GLY A 230 13.20 -16.15 9.07
CA GLY A 230 12.49 -16.18 10.38
C GLY A 230 11.02 -15.79 10.27
N ALA A 231 10.69 -14.74 9.48
CA ALA A 231 9.32 -14.28 9.27
C ALA A 231 8.93 -14.41 7.79
N ALA A 232 8.79 -13.30 7.07
CA ALA A 232 8.30 -13.31 5.70
C ALA A 232 9.46 -13.24 4.69
N ILE A 233 9.28 -13.94 3.59
CA ILE A 233 10.01 -13.80 2.33
C ILE A 233 9.02 -13.25 1.30
N GLU A 234 9.42 -12.19 0.57
CA GLU A 234 8.57 -11.49 -0.38
C GLU A 234 9.29 -11.34 -1.73
N ALA A 235 8.50 -11.38 -2.81
CA ALA A 235 8.89 -10.97 -4.14
C ALA A 235 10.23 -11.55 -4.65
N PRO A 236 10.38 -12.89 -4.77
CA PRO A 236 11.60 -13.53 -5.25
C PRO A 236 11.90 -13.14 -6.71
N ALA A 237 13.20 -13.03 -7.05
CA ALA A 237 13.70 -12.72 -8.38
C ALA A 237 14.97 -13.51 -8.69
N TRP A 238 14.98 -14.23 -9.80
CA TRP A 238 16.15 -14.97 -10.26
C TRP A 238 17.23 -14.04 -10.82
N SER A 239 18.49 -14.36 -10.55
CA SER A 239 19.62 -13.73 -11.22
C SER A 239 19.65 -14.07 -12.72
N LEU A 240 20.29 -13.22 -13.52
CA LEU A 240 20.32 -13.34 -14.97
C LEU A 240 20.92 -14.67 -15.48
N ASP A 241 21.81 -15.27 -14.68
CA ASP A 241 22.42 -16.59 -14.94
C ASP A 241 21.66 -17.76 -14.31
N GLY A 242 20.58 -17.49 -13.54
CA GLY A 242 19.78 -18.49 -12.83
C GLY A 242 20.48 -19.17 -11.65
N ALA A 243 21.65 -18.65 -11.22
CA ALA A 243 22.42 -19.24 -10.14
C ALA A 243 21.93 -18.84 -8.75
N ARG A 244 21.32 -17.65 -8.62
CA ARG A 244 20.86 -17.09 -7.35
C ARG A 244 19.43 -16.57 -7.43
N ILE A 245 18.81 -16.40 -6.25
CA ILE A 245 17.50 -15.78 -6.07
C ILE A 245 17.65 -14.62 -5.10
N ALA A 246 17.27 -13.42 -5.52
CA ALA A 246 17.11 -12.27 -4.63
C ALA A 246 15.67 -12.24 -4.08
N PHE A 247 15.51 -11.72 -2.87
CA PHE A 247 14.19 -11.50 -2.26
C PHE A 247 14.27 -10.45 -1.15
N SER A 248 13.15 -9.83 -0.85
CA SER A 248 13.00 -8.99 0.35
C SER A 248 12.46 -9.82 1.51
N GLY A 249 12.87 -9.52 2.74
CA GLY A 249 12.39 -10.32 3.87
C GLY A 249 12.73 -9.77 5.24
N ILE A 250 12.11 -10.38 6.25
CA ILE A 250 12.30 -10.07 7.68
C ILE A 250 12.78 -11.33 8.40
N ARG A 251 13.92 -11.23 9.10
CA ARG A 251 14.55 -12.37 9.76
C ARG A 251 13.87 -12.75 11.07
N ASP A 252 13.39 -11.79 11.83
CA ASP A 252 12.89 -12.00 13.19
C ASP A 252 11.36 -11.98 13.23
N ALA A 253 10.76 -13.16 13.34
CA ALA A 253 9.31 -13.33 13.42
C ALA A 253 8.71 -12.93 14.79
N GLN A 254 9.52 -12.85 15.85
CA GLN A 254 9.03 -12.59 17.20
C GLN A 254 8.99 -11.09 17.55
N SER A 255 9.74 -10.27 16.82
CA SER A 255 9.86 -8.84 17.10
C SER A 255 8.74 -7.97 16.52
N GLY A 256 7.74 -8.56 15.86
CA GLY A 256 6.72 -7.80 15.11
C GLY A 256 7.25 -7.33 13.73
N ALA A 257 6.52 -7.65 12.67
CA ALA A 257 6.93 -7.31 11.31
C ALA A 257 7.10 -5.79 11.09
N GLY A 258 6.31 -4.96 11.79
CA GLY A 258 6.38 -3.50 11.69
C GLY A 258 7.56 -2.86 12.43
N LEU A 259 8.16 -3.56 13.38
CA LEU A 259 9.27 -3.04 14.21
C LEU A 259 10.65 -3.26 13.57
N LYS A 260 10.73 -4.00 12.47
CA LYS A 260 11.95 -4.33 11.75
C LYS A 260 11.93 -3.80 10.33
N ASN A 261 13.09 -3.44 9.81
CA ASN A 261 13.22 -3.13 8.42
C ASN A 261 13.15 -4.41 7.57
N VAL A 262 12.44 -4.32 6.46
CA VAL A 262 12.52 -5.32 5.39
C VAL A 262 13.88 -5.19 4.73
N ARG A 263 14.62 -6.30 4.62
CA ARG A 263 15.99 -6.33 4.10
C ARG A 263 16.04 -7.03 2.76
N LEU A 264 17.00 -6.67 1.92
CA LEU A 264 17.33 -7.38 0.69
C LEU A 264 18.26 -8.54 0.99
N TYR A 265 17.93 -9.71 0.46
CA TYR A 265 18.71 -10.94 0.55
C TYR A 265 19.01 -11.50 -0.83
N ALA A 266 20.10 -12.26 -0.91
CA ALA A 266 20.38 -13.15 -2.03
C ALA A 266 20.74 -14.54 -1.49
N ILE A 267 20.35 -15.60 -2.23
CA ILE A 267 20.58 -16.99 -1.87
C ILE A 267 20.89 -17.79 -3.12
N ASP A 268 21.65 -18.88 -3.01
CA ASP A 268 21.88 -19.78 -4.12
C ASP A 268 20.57 -20.51 -4.53
N ARG A 269 20.45 -20.92 -5.79
CA ARG A 269 19.24 -21.55 -6.32
C ARG A 269 18.74 -22.77 -5.55
N ASP A 270 19.62 -23.44 -4.84
CA ASP A 270 19.34 -24.64 -4.04
C ASP A 270 19.03 -24.33 -2.57
N GLY A 271 19.08 -23.05 -2.17
CA GLY A 271 18.78 -22.58 -0.81
C GLY A 271 19.99 -22.47 0.10
N HIS A 272 21.21 -22.61 -0.44
CA HIS A 272 22.44 -22.44 0.34
C HIS A 272 22.94 -20.97 0.32
N ASN A 273 23.85 -20.65 1.23
CA ASN A 273 24.57 -19.37 1.33
C ASN A 273 23.67 -18.11 1.37
N PRO A 274 22.64 -18.04 2.23
CA PRO A 274 21.80 -16.86 2.35
C PRO A 274 22.61 -15.65 2.85
N THR A 275 22.62 -14.57 2.09
CA THR A 275 23.35 -13.33 2.41
C THR A 275 22.37 -12.17 2.51
N CYS A 276 22.41 -11.42 3.62
CA CYS A 276 21.72 -10.13 3.75
C CYS A 276 22.59 -9.05 3.08
N LEU A 277 22.06 -8.42 2.03
CA LEU A 277 22.79 -7.38 1.30
C LEU A 277 22.59 -5.97 1.90
N THR A 278 21.57 -5.77 2.77
CA THR A 278 21.30 -4.47 3.39
C THR A 278 21.20 -4.59 4.91
N PRO A 279 22.25 -5.13 5.61
CA PRO A 279 22.14 -5.47 7.03
C PRO A 279 22.07 -4.25 7.96
N THR A 280 22.65 -3.12 7.57
CA THR A 280 22.83 -1.92 8.42
C THR A 280 22.12 -0.67 7.91
N GLU A 281 21.40 -0.77 6.79
CA GLU A 281 20.73 0.37 6.18
C GLU A 281 19.59 0.90 7.06
N ASP A 282 19.44 2.22 7.16
CA ASP A 282 18.33 2.85 7.88
C ASP A 282 17.01 2.82 7.08
N TRP A 283 17.08 2.59 5.77
CA TRP A 283 15.90 2.41 4.93
C TRP A 283 15.36 0.97 4.95
N THR A 284 14.11 0.81 4.56
CA THR A 284 13.39 -0.47 4.49
C THR A 284 13.02 -0.79 3.04
N CYS A 285 13.21 -2.03 2.58
CA CYS A 285 12.77 -2.45 1.24
C CYS A 285 11.25 -2.33 1.11
N GLY A 286 10.79 -1.82 -0.03
CA GLY A 286 9.38 -1.57 -0.34
C GLY A 286 8.98 -0.10 -0.24
N ASN A 287 7.74 0.20 -0.64
CA ASN A 287 7.15 1.53 -0.50
C ASN A 287 6.25 1.57 0.75
N PHE A 288 6.64 2.32 1.76
CA PHE A 288 5.91 2.54 3.01
C PHE A 288 5.31 3.95 3.11
N ILE A 289 5.34 4.72 2.00
CA ILE A 289 4.79 6.06 1.96
C ILE A 289 3.30 5.99 1.61
N LEU A 290 2.46 6.47 2.51
CA LEU A 290 1.00 6.42 2.33
C LEU A 290 0.50 7.50 1.38
N THR A 291 -0.42 7.10 0.52
CA THR A 291 -1.20 7.93 -0.38
C THR A 291 -2.65 7.42 -0.40
N ASP A 292 -3.57 8.24 -0.87
CA ASP A 292 -4.94 7.83 -1.20
C ASP A 292 -5.15 7.72 -2.74
N VAL A 293 -4.07 7.84 -3.52
CA VAL A 293 -4.08 7.74 -4.98
C VAL A 293 -3.11 6.64 -5.41
N GLY A 294 -3.59 5.67 -6.19
CA GLY A 294 -2.78 4.55 -6.68
C GLY A 294 -2.59 3.43 -5.66
N ALA A 295 -1.65 2.53 -5.96
CA ALA A 295 -1.35 1.40 -5.09
C ALA A 295 -0.71 1.86 -3.78
N ILE A 296 -1.15 1.28 -2.69
CA ILE A 296 -0.47 1.46 -1.42
C ILE A 296 0.72 0.54 -1.39
N GLY A 297 1.74 1.07 -0.76
CA GLY A 297 2.98 0.43 -0.47
C GLY A 297 2.96 -1.08 -0.45
N GLY A 298 3.86 -1.63 -1.16
CA GLY A 298 4.11 -3.06 -1.24
C GLY A 298 5.60 -3.27 -1.44
N ILE A 299 6.00 -4.51 -1.32
CA ILE A 299 7.38 -4.91 -1.61
C ILE A 299 7.45 -5.21 -3.10
N ALA A 300 8.02 -4.28 -3.86
CA ALA A 300 8.30 -4.50 -5.27
C ALA A 300 9.35 -5.60 -5.45
N ARG A 301 9.23 -6.35 -6.54
CA ARG A 301 10.21 -7.36 -6.91
C ARG A 301 11.57 -6.71 -7.18
N PRO A 302 12.66 -7.16 -6.55
CA PRO A 302 14.00 -6.71 -6.91
C PRO A 302 14.36 -7.14 -8.33
N LEU A 303 15.13 -6.31 -9.05
CA LEU A 303 15.54 -6.58 -10.43
C LEU A 303 17.07 -6.74 -10.51
N TRP A 304 17.54 -7.86 -11.00
CA TRP A 304 18.96 -8.03 -11.28
C TRP A 304 19.34 -7.21 -12.53
N VAL A 305 20.21 -6.23 -12.34
CA VAL A 305 20.71 -5.35 -13.42
C VAL A 305 22.07 -5.82 -13.96
N SER A 306 22.73 -6.70 -13.23
CA SER A 306 23.89 -7.49 -13.66
C SER A 306 23.95 -8.79 -12.85
N THR A 307 24.97 -9.60 -13.03
CA THR A 307 25.19 -10.83 -12.23
C THR A 307 25.46 -10.53 -10.75
N ASP A 308 25.82 -9.29 -10.38
CA ASP A 308 26.24 -8.92 -9.02
C ASP A 308 25.58 -7.66 -8.49
N GLU A 309 24.63 -7.08 -9.21
CA GLU A 309 23.91 -5.88 -8.79
C GLU A 309 22.40 -6.03 -8.94
N ILE A 310 21.68 -5.49 -7.96
CA ILE A 310 20.24 -5.59 -7.85
C ILE A 310 19.67 -4.18 -7.69
N ALA A 311 18.66 -3.82 -8.49
CA ALA A 311 17.82 -2.66 -8.25
C ALA A 311 16.66 -3.04 -7.33
N VAL A 312 16.43 -2.25 -6.29
CA VAL A 312 15.39 -2.51 -5.28
C VAL A 312 14.73 -1.21 -4.86
N LEU A 313 13.40 -1.24 -4.68
CA LEU A 313 12.65 -0.14 -4.10
C LEU A 313 12.83 -0.12 -2.59
N GLY A 314 13.18 1.03 -2.03
CA GLY A 314 13.32 1.22 -0.59
C GLY A 314 12.73 2.55 -0.12
N SER A 315 12.19 2.56 1.09
CA SER A 315 11.64 3.78 1.71
C SER A 315 12.60 4.37 2.74
N HIS A 316 12.86 5.66 2.62
CA HIS A 316 13.76 6.39 3.50
C HIS A 316 13.26 7.83 3.73
N ARG A 317 13.04 8.22 4.99
CA ARG A 317 12.71 9.59 5.43
C ARG A 317 11.63 10.28 4.59
N GLY A 318 10.49 9.60 4.40
CA GLY A 318 9.34 10.15 3.68
C GLY A 318 9.46 10.10 2.14
N ALA A 319 10.36 9.31 1.58
CA ALA A 319 10.45 9.05 0.14
C ALA A 319 10.60 7.56 -0.14
N ALA A 320 10.06 7.10 -1.26
CA ALA A 320 10.34 5.78 -1.81
C ALA A 320 11.30 5.94 -3.00
N ILE A 321 12.44 5.27 -2.95
CA ILE A 321 13.61 5.48 -3.81
C ILE A 321 14.04 4.13 -4.39
N VAL A 322 14.40 4.09 -5.66
CA VAL A 322 15.07 2.93 -6.25
C VAL A 322 16.56 3.01 -5.92
N TYR A 323 17.06 1.97 -5.28
CA TYR A 323 18.48 1.79 -4.97
C TYR A 323 19.08 0.71 -5.86
N ARG A 324 20.33 0.90 -6.28
CA ARG A 324 21.18 -0.16 -6.80
C ARG A 324 22.05 -0.68 -5.66
N VAL A 325 22.00 -1.98 -5.39
CA VAL A 325 22.76 -2.65 -4.34
C VAL A 325 23.72 -3.64 -4.99
N ASP A 326 25.02 -3.53 -4.70
CA ASP A 326 26.03 -4.47 -5.19
C ASP A 326 26.17 -5.72 -4.28
N GLY A 327 26.93 -6.72 -4.72
CA GLY A 327 27.17 -7.95 -3.97
C GLY A 327 27.88 -7.77 -2.62
N ASN A 328 28.47 -6.60 -2.36
CA ASN A 328 29.09 -6.22 -1.09
C ASN A 328 28.11 -5.46 -0.17
N GLY A 329 26.89 -5.20 -0.65
CA GLY A 329 25.86 -4.49 0.10
C GLY A 329 25.95 -2.95 0.02
N ARG A 330 26.75 -2.39 -0.87
CA ARG A 330 26.79 -0.95 -1.10
C ARG A 330 25.53 -0.53 -1.87
N ALA A 331 24.73 0.36 -1.29
CA ALA A 331 23.51 0.89 -1.87
C ALA A 331 23.75 2.30 -2.43
N GLU A 332 23.33 2.53 -3.70
CA GLU A 332 23.36 3.84 -4.35
C GLU A 332 21.97 4.20 -4.88
N PRO A 333 21.44 5.41 -4.59
CA PRO A 333 20.13 5.81 -5.10
C PRO A 333 20.20 6.04 -6.61
N LEU A 334 19.21 5.50 -7.34
CA LEU A 334 19.01 5.70 -8.78
C LEU A 334 17.92 6.75 -9.08
N THR A 335 17.05 7.06 -8.11
CA THR A 335 15.97 8.04 -8.26
C THR A 335 16.03 9.08 -7.15
N PRO A 336 15.48 10.30 -7.36
CA PRO A 336 15.58 11.37 -6.38
C PRO A 336 14.67 11.13 -5.16
N ALA A 337 15.11 11.63 -3.99
CA ALA A 337 14.35 11.58 -2.75
C ALA A 337 13.25 12.66 -2.65
N SER A 338 13.07 13.51 -3.66
CA SER A 338 12.00 14.52 -3.71
C SER A 338 10.63 13.95 -4.11
N MET A 339 10.60 12.68 -4.51
CA MET A 339 9.42 11.97 -5.00
C MET A 339 9.28 10.61 -4.29
N SER A 340 8.12 9.98 -4.42
CA SER A 340 7.89 8.60 -4.00
C SER A 340 7.62 7.73 -5.20
N VAL A 341 8.53 6.81 -5.48
CA VAL A 341 8.41 5.82 -6.54
C VAL A 341 7.40 4.75 -6.13
N THR A 342 6.48 4.41 -7.03
CA THR A 342 5.51 3.32 -6.82
C THR A 342 5.91 2.04 -7.55
N GLU A 343 6.44 2.19 -8.76
CA GLU A 343 6.86 1.09 -9.63
C GLU A 343 8.05 1.51 -10.47
N PHE A 344 8.86 0.55 -10.91
CA PHE A 344 10.04 0.84 -11.71
C PHE A 344 10.45 -0.35 -12.58
N ASP A 345 11.17 -0.06 -13.66
CA ASP A 345 11.92 -1.03 -14.46
C ASP A 345 13.25 -0.43 -14.92
N CYS A 346 14.26 -1.26 -15.14
CA CYS A 346 15.62 -0.82 -15.43
C CYS A 346 15.98 -0.99 -16.91
N LEU A 347 16.37 0.11 -17.57
CA LEU A 347 16.98 0.02 -18.89
C LEU A 347 18.36 -0.64 -18.81
N ASP A 348 19.14 -0.24 -17.82
CA ASP A 348 20.48 -0.77 -17.51
C ASP A 348 20.86 -0.48 -16.05
N ARG A 349 22.13 -0.59 -15.71
CA ARG A 349 22.67 -0.35 -14.35
C ARG A 349 22.48 1.07 -13.82
N ALA A 350 22.24 2.07 -14.70
CA ALA A 350 22.21 3.50 -14.35
C ALA A 350 20.90 4.18 -14.72
N ARG A 351 20.13 3.63 -15.66
CA ARG A 351 18.90 4.22 -16.19
C ARG A 351 17.68 3.44 -15.73
N VAL A 352 16.74 4.16 -15.15
CA VAL A 352 15.50 3.60 -14.59
C VAL A 352 14.31 4.36 -15.14
N VAL A 353 13.30 3.65 -15.66
CA VAL A 353 11.96 4.18 -15.90
C VAL A 353 11.12 3.84 -14.67
N TYR A 354 10.35 4.82 -14.19
CA TYR A 354 9.58 4.63 -12.96
C TYR A 354 8.32 5.49 -12.94
N CYS A 355 7.30 4.99 -12.26
CA CYS A 355 6.14 5.77 -11.85
C CYS A 355 6.43 6.41 -10.50
N ALA A 356 6.18 7.71 -10.36
CA ALA A 356 6.36 8.41 -9.09
C ALA A 356 5.37 9.55 -8.92
N SER A 357 5.10 9.87 -7.65
CA SER A 357 4.31 11.01 -7.22
C SER A 357 5.12 11.93 -6.30
N ASP A 358 4.68 13.18 -6.19
CA ASP A 358 5.12 14.13 -5.16
C ASP A 358 3.89 14.81 -4.54
N SER A 359 4.06 15.85 -3.74
CA SER A 359 2.95 16.52 -3.05
C SER A 359 1.97 17.26 -3.98
N VAL A 360 2.28 17.43 -5.28
CA VAL A 360 1.43 18.11 -6.26
C VAL A 360 1.11 17.26 -7.48
N THR A 361 1.90 16.21 -7.74
CA THR A 361 1.75 15.33 -8.91
C THR A 361 1.23 13.97 -8.44
N PRO A 362 0.01 13.59 -8.80
CA PRO A 362 -0.59 12.31 -8.40
C PRO A 362 0.17 11.07 -8.85
N GLY A 363 0.82 11.15 -10.00
CA GLY A 363 1.67 10.12 -10.56
C GLY A 363 1.93 10.35 -12.04
N GLU A 364 3.18 10.18 -12.46
CA GLU A 364 3.63 10.25 -13.87
C GLU A 364 4.77 9.27 -14.07
N LEU A 365 5.09 8.99 -15.34
CA LEU A 365 6.29 8.27 -15.73
C LEU A 365 7.48 9.21 -15.81
N TYR A 366 8.62 8.73 -15.31
CA TYR A 366 9.89 9.42 -15.34
C TYR A 366 11.01 8.50 -15.84
N LEU A 367 12.05 9.10 -16.39
CA LEU A 367 13.32 8.45 -16.70
C LEU A 367 14.43 9.11 -15.86
N ALA A 368 15.10 8.33 -15.02
CA ALA A 368 16.34 8.74 -14.39
C ALA A 368 17.55 8.20 -15.16
N ASN A 369 18.56 9.06 -15.33
CA ASN A 369 19.86 8.73 -15.89
C ASN A 369 20.94 9.45 -15.06
N GLY A 370 21.41 8.80 -14.01
CA GLY A 370 22.22 9.45 -12.97
C GLY A 370 21.43 10.59 -12.32
N ASN A 371 21.99 11.80 -12.30
CA ASN A 371 21.34 12.98 -11.71
C ASN A 371 20.31 13.64 -12.64
N ASN A 372 20.20 13.20 -13.90
CA ASN A 372 19.25 13.76 -14.83
C ASN A 372 17.93 13.01 -14.73
N VAL A 373 16.85 13.74 -14.46
CA VAL A 373 15.47 13.20 -14.41
C VAL A 373 14.65 13.92 -15.45
N SER A 374 13.97 13.13 -16.28
CA SER A 374 13.03 13.64 -17.30
C SER A 374 11.65 13.06 -17.01
N GLN A 375 10.64 13.91 -16.97
CA GLN A 375 9.24 13.48 -16.97
C GLN A 375 8.88 13.01 -18.37
N LEU A 376 8.29 11.83 -18.49
CA LEU A 376 7.93 11.21 -19.78
C LEU A 376 6.46 11.40 -20.13
N THR A 377 5.57 11.40 -19.14
CA THR A 377 4.11 11.54 -19.33
C THR A 377 3.58 12.81 -18.67
N HIS A 378 2.40 13.29 -19.14
CA HIS A 378 1.69 14.45 -18.64
C HIS A 378 0.19 14.16 -18.44
N GLU A 379 -0.14 12.93 -18.07
CA GLU A 379 -1.52 12.43 -17.93
C GLU A 379 -2.31 13.22 -16.88
N THR A 380 -1.64 13.67 -15.81
CA THR A 380 -2.27 14.39 -14.70
C THR A 380 -2.27 15.92 -14.88
N GLN A 381 -1.66 16.47 -15.93
CA GLN A 381 -1.44 17.92 -16.05
C GLN A 381 -2.75 18.72 -16.03
N THR A 382 -3.71 18.41 -16.90
CA THR A 382 -5.00 19.12 -16.99
C THR A 382 -5.77 19.03 -15.66
N TRP A 383 -5.71 17.87 -15.01
CA TRP A 383 -6.35 17.68 -13.72
C TRP A 383 -5.70 18.53 -12.62
N ARG A 384 -4.36 18.59 -12.57
CA ARG A 384 -3.60 19.42 -11.62
C ARG A 384 -3.91 20.90 -11.75
N GLU A 385 -4.04 21.41 -12.98
CA GLU A 385 -4.41 22.81 -13.25
C GLU A 385 -5.80 23.13 -12.68
N THR A 386 -6.71 22.14 -12.63
CA THR A 386 -8.04 22.29 -12.01
C THR A 386 -7.96 22.35 -10.49
N ILE A 387 -7.09 21.57 -9.87
CA ILE A 387 -6.94 21.48 -8.41
C ILE A 387 -6.14 22.68 -7.86
N ASN A 388 -5.11 23.10 -8.56
CA ASN A 388 -4.29 24.30 -8.28
C ASN A 388 -3.86 24.43 -6.79
N VAL A 389 -3.26 23.39 -6.22
CA VAL A 389 -2.68 23.39 -4.88
C VAL A 389 -1.15 23.42 -5.02
N GLY A 390 -0.48 24.24 -4.23
CA GLY A 390 0.97 24.36 -4.22
C GLY A 390 1.67 23.17 -3.55
N PRO A 391 3.02 23.10 -3.63
CA PRO A 391 3.78 22.03 -2.99
C PRO A 391 3.76 22.13 -1.47
N ALA A 392 3.81 20.99 -0.79
CA ALA A 392 3.98 20.95 0.65
C ALA A 392 5.39 21.39 1.06
N THR A 393 5.47 22.18 2.11
CA THR A 393 6.74 22.63 2.69
C THR A 393 7.16 21.65 3.79
N ARG A 394 8.28 20.94 3.57
CA ARG A 394 8.88 20.07 4.60
C ARG A 394 9.59 20.93 5.66
N PHE A 395 9.44 20.54 6.93
CA PHE A 395 10.17 21.10 8.06
C PHE A 395 10.45 20.00 9.09
N THR A 396 11.42 20.24 9.98
CA THR A 396 11.80 19.30 11.03
C THR A 396 11.59 19.96 12.38
N VAL A 397 11.07 19.21 13.35
CA VAL A 397 10.86 19.66 14.73
C VAL A 397 11.67 18.77 15.66
N THR A 398 12.56 19.39 16.44
CA THR A 398 13.30 18.66 17.49
C THR A 398 12.42 18.47 18.72
N THR A 399 12.18 17.22 19.09
CA THR A 399 11.41 16.81 20.27
C THR A 399 12.31 16.09 21.27
N PRO A 400 11.86 15.85 22.50
CA PRO A 400 12.62 15.01 23.44
C PRO A 400 12.90 13.60 22.94
N GLY A 401 12.12 13.12 21.97
CA GLY A 401 12.26 11.81 21.34
C GLY A 401 13.11 11.78 20.08
N GLY A 402 13.67 12.92 19.65
CA GLY A 402 14.45 13.09 18.43
C GLY A 402 13.79 14.01 17.40
N ASP A 403 14.36 14.11 16.23
CA ASP A 403 13.86 14.94 15.14
C ASP A 403 12.68 14.29 14.44
N ILE A 404 11.59 15.05 14.30
CA ILE A 404 10.36 14.65 13.62
C ILE A 404 10.24 15.41 12.31
N ASP A 405 10.19 14.70 11.21
CA ASP A 405 9.90 15.28 9.90
C ASP A 405 8.39 15.54 9.75
N ALA A 406 8.07 16.72 9.28
CA ALA A 406 6.71 17.20 9.08
C ALA A 406 6.57 17.98 7.77
N TRP A 407 5.35 18.12 7.30
CA TRP A 407 5.00 18.87 6.10
C TRP A 407 3.81 19.77 6.37
N HIS A 408 3.83 20.92 5.76
CA HIS A 408 2.75 21.89 5.74
C HIS A 408 2.29 22.12 4.31
N LEU A 409 1.04 21.83 4.02
CA LEU A 409 0.37 22.13 2.76
C LEU A 409 -0.53 23.35 2.98
N ALA A 410 -0.11 24.48 2.44
CA ALA A 410 -0.81 25.74 2.62
C ALA A 410 -2.12 25.80 1.83
N SER A 411 -3.16 26.35 2.41
CA SER A 411 -4.34 26.83 1.70
C SER A 411 -4.03 28.12 0.93
N HIS A 412 -4.89 28.49 -0.02
CA HIS A 412 -4.72 29.74 -0.78
C HIS A 412 -5.31 30.97 -0.08
N ALA A 413 -5.88 30.81 1.09
CA ALA A 413 -6.53 31.89 1.82
C ALA A 413 -5.54 32.67 2.70
N PRO A 414 -5.82 33.96 3.06
CA PRO A 414 -4.91 34.74 3.91
C PRO A 414 -4.91 34.25 5.36
N ASN A 415 -3.75 34.27 6.01
CA ASN A 415 -3.60 33.88 7.43
C ASN A 415 -4.29 34.87 8.40
N PRO A 416 -4.73 34.41 9.61
CA PRO A 416 -4.59 33.04 10.15
C PRO A 416 -5.66 32.09 9.63
N GLN A 417 -5.24 30.89 9.17
CA GLN A 417 -6.12 29.86 8.63
C GLN A 417 -6.42 28.76 9.64
N PRO A 418 -7.62 28.12 9.56
CA PRO A 418 -7.87 26.88 10.28
C PRO A 418 -6.91 25.80 9.78
N CYS A 419 -6.43 24.97 10.71
CA CYS A 419 -5.46 23.93 10.41
C CYS A 419 -5.99 22.54 10.76
N ILE A 420 -5.73 21.57 9.91
CA ILE A 420 -6.05 20.16 10.14
C ILE A 420 -4.74 19.38 10.28
N LEU A 421 -4.54 18.77 11.46
CA LEU A 421 -3.46 17.82 11.69
C LEU A 421 -3.89 16.45 11.16
N GLN A 422 -3.15 15.92 10.20
CA GLN A 422 -3.38 14.60 9.61
C GLN A 422 -2.39 13.57 10.14
N ILE A 423 -2.89 12.45 10.67
CA ILE A 423 -2.09 11.37 11.25
C ILE A 423 -2.19 10.13 10.39
N HIS A 424 -1.04 9.55 10.01
CA HIS A 424 -0.99 8.34 9.19
C HIS A 424 -1.39 7.08 9.95
N GLY A 425 -1.77 6.06 9.20
CA GLY A 425 -2.04 4.72 9.72
C GLY A 425 -0.78 3.88 9.94
N GLY A 426 -0.95 2.70 10.43
CA GLY A 426 0.13 1.73 10.68
C GLY A 426 0.08 1.13 12.07
N PRO A 427 0.91 1.60 13.03
CA PRO A 427 1.77 2.79 13.11
C PRO A 427 2.99 2.81 12.18
N HIS A 428 3.42 1.66 11.70
CA HIS A 428 4.68 1.45 10.99
C HIS A 428 4.56 1.71 9.47
N PHE A 429 3.95 2.84 9.10
CA PHE A 429 4.01 3.47 7.77
C PHE A 429 4.59 4.88 7.91
N ALA A 430 4.57 5.67 6.85
CA ALA A 430 4.98 7.06 6.88
C ALA A 430 4.15 7.89 5.88
N TYR A 431 4.01 9.19 6.15
CA TYR A 431 3.73 10.18 5.13
C TYR A 431 5.04 10.69 4.52
N GLY A 432 4.94 11.39 3.39
CA GLY A 432 6.13 11.92 2.75
C GLY A 432 5.84 12.65 1.45
N ASN A 433 6.79 12.54 0.52
CA ASN A 433 6.75 13.16 -0.79
C ASN A 433 5.85 12.35 -1.74
N ALA A 434 4.56 12.25 -1.40
CA ALA A 434 3.54 11.59 -2.20
C ALA A 434 2.28 12.45 -2.26
N TYR A 435 1.52 12.32 -3.33
CA TYR A 435 0.25 13.01 -3.48
C TYR A 435 -0.82 12.35 -2.60
N VAL A 436 -1.60 13.18 -1.88
CA VAL A 436 -2.79 12.76 -1.14
C VAL A 436 -3.95 13.66 -1.55
N PHE A 437 -4.93 13.11 -2.26
CA PHE A 437 -6.06 13.90 -2.77
C PHE A 437 -6.88 14.54 -1.65
N GLU A 438 -7.08 13.83 -0.53
CA GLU A 438 -7.75 14.38 0.66
C GLU A 438 -7.08 15.66 1.16
N PHE A 439 -5.74 15.69 1.19
CA PHE A 439 -5.00 16.87 1.65
C PHE A 439 -5.14 18.04 0.66
N ALA A 440 -5.01 17.76 -0.63
CA ALA A 440 -5.20 18.78 -1.67
C ALA A 440 -6.63 19.34 -1.66
N LEU A 441 -7.64 18.50 -1.44
CA LEU A 441 -9.03 18.91 -1.29
C LEU A 441 -9.23 19.85 -0.09
N LEU A 442 -8.67 19.51 1.07
CA LEU A 442 -8.76 20.32 2.28
C LEU A 442 -8.04 21.67 2.11
N ALA A 443 -6.83 21.65 1.52
CA ALA A 443 -6.09 22.88 1.25
C ALA A 443 -6.84 23.80 0.29
N ALA A 444 -7.40 23.26 -0.77
CA ALA A 444 -8.21 24.02 -1.72
C ALA A 444 -9.53 24.53 -1.14
N ALA A 445 -10.03 23.90 -0.08
CA ALA A 445 -11.22 24.34 0.65
C ALA A 445 -10.93 25.42 1.73
N GLY A 446 -9.66 25.82 1.88
CA GLY A 446 -9.24 26.88 2.80
C GLY A 446 -8.71 26.40 4.16
N PHE A 447 -8.41 25.10 4.31
CA PHE A 447 -7.79 24.55 5.51
C PHE A 447 -6.31 24.27 5.26
N ASP A 448 -5.42 24.84 6.06
CA ASP A 448 -4.04 24.42 6.06
C ASP A 448 -3.92 22.97 6.57
N VAL A 449 -3.09 22.14 5.94
CA VAL A 449 -2.90 20.76 6.35
C VAL A 449 -1.49 20.55 6.85
N VAL A 450 -1.37 20.04 8.07
CA VAL A 450 -0.09 19.63 8.67
C VAL A 450 -0.09 18.13 8.86
N TYR A 451 1.00 17.47 8.45
CA TYR A 451 1.19 16.04 8.65
C TYR A 451 2.63 15.73 9.00
N CYS A 452 2.87 14.64 9.72
CA CYS A 452 4.20 14.30 10.22
C CYS A 452 4.38 12.79 10.37
N ASN A 453 5.64 12.39 10.63
CA ASN A 453 6.01 11.03 10.96
C ASN A 453 6.47 10.96 12.43
N PRO A 454 5.54 10.75 13.37
CA PRO A 454 5.88 10.62 14.77
C PRO A 454 6.66 9.34 15.04
N ARG A 455 7.24 9.20 16.23
CA ARG A 455 7.84 7.94 16.69
C ARG A 455 6.90 6.76 16.43
N GLY A 456 7.47 5.64 16.02
CA GLY A 456 6.73 4.47 15.54
C GLY A 456 6.65 4.37 14.02
N SER A 457 6.85 5.48 13.29
CA SER A 457 6.85 5.46 11.82
C SER A 457 8.02 4.64 11.27
N GLN A 458 7.79 3.95 10.16
CA GLN A 458 8.84 3.33 9.36
C GLN A 458 9.62 4.39 8.57
N THR A 459 10.70 4.00 7.89
CA THR A 459 11.57 4.82 7.04
C THR A 459 12.61 5.66 7.78
N TYR A 460 12.68 5.56 9.10
CA TYR A 460 13.63 6.27 9.98
C TYR A 460 14.54 5.30 10.75
N GLY A 461 14.62 4.04 10.32
CA GLY A 461 15.37 2.97 10.99
C GLY A 461 14.58 2.25 12.08
N GLU A 462 15.07 1.05 12.44
CA GLU A 462 14.37 0.14 13.35
C GLU A 462 14.19 0.72 14.77
N ALA A 463 15.16 1.50 15.26
CA ALA A 463 15.09 2.10 16.58
C ALA A 463 13.93 3.12 16.68
N PHE A 464 13.70 3.90 15.62
CA PHE A 464 12.60 4.85 15.56
C PHE A 464 11.24 4.14 15.46
N ALA A 465 11.12 3.13 14.62
CA ALA A 465 9.91 2.30 14.53
C ALA A 465 9.59 1.61 15.86
N ALA A 466 10.60 1.06 16.56
CA ALA A 466 10.44 0.36 17.81
C ALA A 466 10.24 1.26 19.05
N SER A 467 10.38 2.58 18.90
CA SER A 467 10.31 3.52 20.04
C SER A 467 8.92 3.63 20.70
N ILE A 468 7.88 3.08 20.08
CA ILE A 468 6.51 2.99 20.64
C ILE A 468 6.19 1.60 21.18
N LYS A 469 7.16 0.69 21.26
CA LYS A 469 6.93 -0.65 21.80
C LYS A 469 6.44 -0.56 23.25
N GLY A 470 5.30 -1.19 23.53
CA GLY A 470 4.65 -1.15 24.85
C GLY A 470 3.90 0.15 25.17
N ASP A 471 3.89 1.14 24.25
CA ASP A 471 3.19 2.40 24.41
C ASP A 471 2.88 3.03 23.03
N TRP A 472 1.76 2.64 22.44
CA TRP A 472 1.40 3.10 21.09
C TRP A 472 1.02 4.58 21.02
N ALA A 473 0.53 5.14 22.11
CA ALA A 473 -0.12 6.46 22.11
C ALA A 473 0.81 7.60 22.47
N ARG A 474 1.39 7.57 23.68
CA ARG A 474 1.97 8.78 24.31
C ARG A 474 3.19 9.33 23.59
N PRO A 475 4.16 8.51 23.10
CA PRO A 475 5.28 9.06 22.35
C PRO A 475 4.82 9.75 21.07
N ALA A 476 3.95 9.13 20.29
CA ALA A 476 3.45 9.67 19.04
C ALA A 476 2.53 10.90 19.24
N PHE A 477 1.69 10.90 20.28
CA PHE A 477 0.89 12.05 20.68
C PHE A 477 1.77 13.26 21.01
N THR A 478 2.82 13.06 21.81
CA THR A 478 3.75 14.15 22.19
C THR A 478 4.42 14.74 20.95
N ASP A 479 4.87 13.90 20.03
CA ASP A 479 5.50 14.33 18.78
C ASP A 479 4.53 15.12 17.90
N CYS A 480 3.29 14.64 17.74
CA CYS A 480 2.24 15.31 16.97
C CYS A 480 1.89 16.69 17.55
N MET A 481 1.80 16.80 18.89
CA MET A 481 1.52 18.08 19.55
C MET A 481 2.68 19.07 19.38
N SER A 482 3.93 18.60 19.48
CA SER A 482 5.12 19.44 19.26
C SER A 482 5.20 19.94 17.81
N VAL A 483 4.86 19.09 16.84
CA VAL A 483 4.79 19.48 15.42
C VAL A 483 3.70 20.51 15.19
N LEU A 484 2.53 20.35 15.79
CA LEU A 484 1.42 21.30 15.67
C LEU A 484 1.78 22.67 16.27
N ASP A 485 2.45 22.70 17.42
CA ASP A 485 2.93 23.95 18.04
C ASP A 485 3.93 24.67 17.14
N ALA A 486 4.92 23.95 16.62
CA ALA A 486 5.90 24.51 15.70
C ALA A 486 5.27 24.99 14.37
N ALA A 487 4.25 24.29 13.88
CA ALA A 487 3.53 24.70 12.66
C ALA A 487 2.71 25.98 12.90
N ILE A 488 2.01 26.09 14.03
CA ILE A 488 1.26 27.29 14.40
C ILE A 488 2.19 28.52 14.44
N GLU A 489 3.32 28.41 15.11
CA GLU A 489 4.30 29.48 15.21
C GLU A 489 4.90 29.83 13.85
N ARG A 490 5.35 28.82 13.10
CA ARG A 490 6.11 29.02 11.86
C ARG A 490 5.26 29.54 10.70
N PHE A 491 4.01 29.07 10.57
CA PHE A 491 3.14 29.36 9.44
C PHE A 491 1.99 30.31 9.78
N GLY A 492 1.86 30.75 11.05
CA GLY A 492 0.84 31.70 11.48
C GLY A 492 -0.58 31.13 11.46
N LEU A 493 -0.74 29.85 11.83
CA LEU A 493 -2.02 29.15 11.82
C LEU A 493 -2.91 29.59 12.99
N ASP A 494 -4.23 29.45 12.85
CA ASP A 494 -5.18 29.85 13.90
C ASP A 494 -5.27 28.78 15.01
N PRO A 495 -4.77 29.06 16.23
CA PRO A 495 -4.78 28.08 17.31
C PRO A 495 -6.18 27.80 17.88
N GLN A 496 -7.20 28.61 17.52
CA GLN A 496 -8.58 28.40 17.95
C GLN A 496 -9.40 27.54 16.95
N ARG A 497 -8.89 27.35 15.75
CA ARG A 497 -9.56 26.57 14.69
C ARG A 497 -8.70 25.40 14.24
N LEU A 498 -8.43 24.47 15.17
CA LEU A 498 -7.65 23.27 14.93
C LEU A 498 -8.56 22.07 14.75
N GLY A 499 -8.34 21.32 13.68
CA GLY A 499 -8.93 20.01 13.42
C GLY A 499 -7.88 18.90 13.52
N ILE A 500 -8.31 17.67 13.75
CA ILE A 500 -7.47 16.49 13.72
C ILE A 500 -8.17 15.36 12.98
N ALA A 501 -7.44 14.64 12.12
CA ALA A 501 -7.98 13.47 11.42
C ALA A 501 -6.92 12.41 11.20
N GLY A 502 -7.37 11.16 11.01
CA GLY A 502 -6.53 10.06 10.61
C GLY A 502 -7.30 8.78 10.42
N GLY A 503 -6.66 7.79 9.81
CA GLY A 503 -7.27 6.48 9.55
C GLY A 503 -6.50 5.34 10.21
N SER A 504 -7.22 4.28 10.68
CA SER A 504 -6.60 3.13 11.32
C SER A 504 -5.87 3.56 12.61
N TYR A 505 -4.58 3.31 12.72
CA TYR A 505 -3.76 3.87 13.79
C TYR A 505 -3.88 5.41 13.87
N GLY A 506 -3.94 6.13 12.73
CA GLY A 506 -4.17 7.56 12.74
C GLY A 506 -5.54 7.96 13.33
N GLY A 507 -6.58 7.14 13.09
CA GLY A 507 -7.90 7.31 13.71
C GLY A 507 -7.88 7.02 15.22
N TYR A 508 -7.11 6.02 15.62
CA TYR A 508 -6.82 5.73 17.03
C TYR A 508 -6.13 6.92 17.71
N LEU A 509 -5.05 7.43 17.12
CA LEU A 509 -4.28 8.53 17.70
C LEU A 509 -5.07 9.86 17.67
N ALA A 510 -5.94 10.09 16.67
CA ALA A 510 -6.87 11.21 16.67
C ALA A 510 -7.85 11.12 17.86
N GLY A 511 -8.45 9.94 18.08
CA GLY A 511 -9.31 9.68 19.25
C GLY A 511 -8.57 9.84 20.58
N PHE A 512 -7.35 9.31 20.69
CA PHE A 512 -6.50 9.47 21.87
C PHE A 512 -6.15 10.94 22.13
N SER A 513 -5.84 11.69 21.07
CA SER A 513 -5.48 13.11 21.18
C SER A 513 -6.61 13.97 21.73
N ILE A 514 -7.86 13.75 21.30
CA ILE A 514 -9.02 14.52 21.82
C ILE A 514 -9.46 14.06 23.21
N ALA A 515 -9.03 12.88 23.66
CA ALA A 515 -9.24 12.42 25.03
C ALA A 515 -8.22 13.04 26.01
N HIS A 516 -7.08 13.54 25.51
CA HIS A 516 -5.98 14.07 26.32
C HIS A 516 -5.69 15.56 26.06
N SER A 517 -6.46 16.22 25.18
CA SER A 517 -6.27 17.62 24.83
C SER A 517 -7.58 18.26 24.37
N THR A 518 -7.86 19.46 24.82
CA THR A 518 -9.03 20.27 24.44
C THR A 518 -8.74 21.26 23.30
N ARG A 519 -7.60 21.14 22.63
CA ARG A 519 -7.16 22.09 21.59
C ARG A 519 -7.97 21.99 20.30
N PHE A 520 -8.57 20.83 20.03
CA PHE A 520 -9.22 20.56 18.75
C PHE A 520 -10.70 20.93 18.79
N ALA A 521 -11.12 21.79 17.86
CA ALA A 521 -12.52 22.16 17.69
C ALA A 521 -13.34 21.09 16.91
N ALA A 522 -12.67 20.19 16.18
CA ALA A 522 -13.29 19.06 15.50
C ALA A 522 -12.29 17.91 15.31
N ALA A 523 -12.81 16.69 15.30
CA ALA A 523 -12.02 15.49 15.03
C ALA A 523 -12.73 14.54 14.07
N ILE A 524 -11.94 13.80 13.29
CA ILE A 524 -12.40 12.70 12.43
C ILE A 524 -11.54 11.47 12.69
N ALA A 525 -12.17 10.38 13.14
CA ALA A 525 -11.53 9.07 13.33
C ALA A 525 -12.05 8.10 12.27
N MET A 526 -11.22 7.81 11.27
CA MET A 526 -11.59 6.85 10.23
C MET A 526 -11.11 5.45 10.62
N ARG A 527 -12.04 4.47 10.65
CA ARG A 527 -11.71 3.07 11.02
C ARG A 527 -10.74 2.98 12.23
N PRO A 528 -11.10 3.63 13.37
CA PRO A 528 -10.19 3.72 14.51
C PRO A 528 -10.06 2.38 15.25
N ALA A 529 -8.92 2.17 15.91
CA ALA A 529 -8.80 1.21 16.99
C ALA A 529 -9.16 1.90 18.31
N SER A 530 -10.26 1.57 18.94
CA SER A 530 -10.73 2.26 20.17
C SER A 530 -10.57 1.42 21.44
N ASN A 531 -10.73 0.11 21.33
CA ASN A 531 -10.57 -0.87 22.40
C ASN A 531 -9.55 -1.93 21.98
N LEU A 532 -8.33 -1.81 22.46
CA LEU A 532 -7.21 -2.67 22.04
C LEU A 532 -7.35 -4.10 22.51
N THR A 533 -8.06 -4.36 23.63
CA THR A 533 -8.35 -5.72 24.11
C THR A 533 -9.27 -6.46 23.16
N SER A 534 -10.38 -5.84 22.73
CA SER A 534 -11.28 -6.48 21.77
C SER A 534 -10.66 -6.54 20.36
N LEU A 535 -9.87 -5.53 19.97
CA LEU A 535 -9.13 -5.53 18.71
C LEU A 535 -8.18 -6.72 18.60
N TRP A 536 -7.45 -7.06 19.68
CA TRP A 536 -6.59 -8.25 19.73
C TRP A 536 -7.35 -9.54 19.41
N GLY A 537 -8.57 -9.69 19.91
CA GLY A 537 -9.38 -10.90 19.74
C GLY A 537 -10.21 -10.96 18.45
N THR A 538 -10.47 -9.82 17.82
CA THR A 538 -11.40 -9.73 16.67
C THR A 538 -10.73 -9.32 15.36
N SER A 539 -9.54 -8.74 15.39
CA SER A 539 -8.80 -8.30 14.20
C SER A 539 -8.07 -9.45 13.51
N GLU A 540 -7.95 -9.38 12.18
CA GLU A 540 -7.07 -10.26 11.40
C GLU A 540 -5.58 -10.10 11.78
N VAL A 541 -5.21 -8.88 12.25
CA VAL A 541 -3.84 -8.53 12.69
C VAL A 541 -3.69 -8.46 14.21
N GLY A 542 -4.67 -8.93 14.97
CA GLY A 542 -4.71 -8.76 16.43
C GLY A 542 -3.47 -9.25 17.18
N ARG A 543 -2.81 -10.30 16.70
CA ARG A 543 -1.56 -10.78 17.31
C ARG A 543 -0.37 -9.81 17.15
N MET A 544 -0.40 -8.91 16.14
CA MET A 544 0.61 -7.86 15.98
C MET A 544 0.65 -6.96 17.24
N LEU A 545 -0.52 -6.70 17.83
CA LEU A 545 -0.60 -5.96 19.09
C LEU A 545 0.19 -6.66 20.21
N ALA A 546 0.06 -7.99 20.30
CA ALA A 546 0.80 -8.74 21.33
C ALA A 546 2.32 -8.68 21.12
N GLN A 547 2.79 -8.60 19.89
CA GLN A 547 4.21 -8.41 19.58
C GLN A 547 4.67 -6.98 19.91
N ASP A 548 3.88 -5.98 19.57
CA ASP A 548 4.19 -4.56 19.81
C ASP A 548 4.12 -4.22 21.30
N PHE A 549 3.16 -4.77 22.04
CA PHE A 549 3.03 -4.53 23.48
C PHE A 549 3.90 -5.47 24.34
N GLY A 550 4.40 -6.55 23.76
CA GLY A 550 5.26 -7.52 24.47
C GLY A 550 4.48 -8.57 25.27
N GLY A 551 3.16 -8.71 25.06
CA GLY A 551 2.30 -9.70 25.69
C GLY A 551 0.86 -9.60 25.24
N ARG A 552 0.05 -10.62 25.52
CA ARG A 552 -1.39 -10.65 25.22
C ARG A 552 -2.17 -9.82 26.27
N PRO A 553 -3.38 -9.34 25.97
CA PRO A 553 -4.18 -8.62 26.97
C PRO A 553 -4.51 -9.48 28.21
N LEU A 554 -4.47 -10.80 28.09
CA LEU A 554 -4.63 -11.72 29.22
C LEU A 554 -3.41 -11.76 30.16
N ASP A 555 -2.22 -11.39 29.66
CA ASP A 555 -0.96 -11.39 30.40
C ASP A 555 -0.62 -9.99 30.93
N ILE A 556 -0.99 -8.92 30.21
CA ILE A 556 -0.68 -7.52 30.53
C ILE A 556 -1.90 -6.60 30.33
N PRO A 557 -3.05 -6.85 30.99
CA PRO A 557 -4.30 -6.12 30.73
C PRO A 557 -4.17 -4.61 30.90
N ASP A 558 -3.41 -4.15 31.89
CA ASP A 558 -3.23 -2.73 32.19
C ASP A 558 -2.61 -1.94 31.03
N VAL A 559 -1.76 -2.56 30.21
CA VAL A 559 -1.15 -1.92 29.04
C VAL A 559 -2.20 -1.67 27.97
N TYR A 560 -3.06 -2.65 27.71
CA TYR A 560 -4.14 -2.54 26.72
C TYR A 560 -5.22 -1.54 27.16
N GLU A 561 -5.60 -1.55 28.44
CA GLU A 561 -6.56 -0.60 29.00
C GLU A 561 -6.01 0.83 28.93
N ARG A 562 -4.78 1.04 29.37
CA ARG A 562 -4.09 2.33 29.36
C ARG A 562 -4.02 2.97 27.98
N ASP A 563 -3.78 2.17 26.94
CA ASP A 563 -3.63 2.67 25.57
C ASP A 563 -4.95 2.64 24.80
N SER A 564 -6.06 2.13 25.35
CA SER A 564 -7.37 2.13 24.70
C SER A 564 -8.03 3.52 24.79
N VAL A 565 -8.48 4.05 23.66
CA VAL A 565 -9.24 5.33 23.59
C VAL A 565 -10.52 5.24 24.42
N LEU A 566 -11.18 4.08 24.39
CA LEU A 566 -12.44 3.83 25.09
C LEU A 566 -12.31 4.07 26.60
N THR A 567 -11.16 3.80 27.21
CA THR A 567 -10.88 4.05 28.64
C THR A 567 -11.08 5.53 29.01
N TYR A 568 -10.84 6.43 28.05
CA TYR A 568 -10.89 7.87 28.26
C TYR A 568 -12.10 8.53 27.58
N ALA A 569 -13.10 7.76 27.17
CA ALA A 569 -14.26 8.27 26.43
C ALA A 569 -14.97 9.41 27.19
N ASP A 570 -15.00 9.37 28.52
CA ASP A 570 -15.62 10.40 29.33
C ASP A 570 -14.90 11.77 29.28
N ALA A 571 -13.64 11.80 28.90
CA ALA A 571 -12.86 13.04 28.76
C ALA A 571 -12.99 13.69 27.36
N ILE A 572 -13.61 13.02 26.38
CA ILE A 572 -13.73 13.53 25.01
C ILE A 572 -14.87 14.55 24.93
N GLU A 573 -14.54 15.83 24.78
CA GLU A 573 -15.50 16.93 24.58
C GLU A 573 -15.58 17.38 23.11
N THR A 574 -14.51 17.13 22.33
CA THR A 574 -14.40 17.53 20.93
C THR A 574 -15.44 16.80 20.08
N PRO A 575 -16.21 17.53 19.22
CA PRO A 575 -17.08 16.90 18.23
C PRO A 575 -16.34 15.90 17.36
N LEU A 576 -16.84 14.66 17.26
CA LEU A 576 -16.19 13.54 16.60
C LEU A 576 -17.06 12.95 15.48
N LEU A 577 -16.53 12.92 14.26
CA LEU A 577 -17.04 12.09 13.17
C LEU A 577 -16.24 10.77 13.11
N ILE A 578 -16.94 9.66 13.19
CA ILE A 578 -16.37 8.32 12.98
C ILE A 578 -16.76 7.85 11.58
N ILE A 579 -15.78 7.44 10.76
CA ILE A 579 -16.02 6.87 9.42
C ILE A 579 -15.55 5.42 9.44
N HIS A 580 -16.42 4.45 9.07
CA HIS A 580 -16.08 3.04 9.12
C HIS A 580 -16.74 2.22 8.00
N SER A 581 -16.04 1.20 7.53
CA SER A 581 -16.50 0.24 6.52
C SER A 581 -17.07 -1.03 7.17
N GLU A 582 -18.14 -1.61 6.62
CA GLU A 582 -18.79 -2.80 7.21
C GLU A 582 -17.94 -4.06 7.20
N ASN A 583 -17.15 -4.26 6.14
CA ASN A 583 -16.33 -5.45 5.95
C ASN A 583 -14.89 -5.24 6.39
N ASP A 584 -14.65 -4.30 7.31
CA ASP A 584 -13.33 -4.06 7.88
C ASP A 584 -12.98 -5.18 8.87
N TYR A 585 -12.07 -6.07 8.48
CA TYR A 585 -11.57 -7.15 9.34
C TYR A 585 -10.25 -6.80 10.02
N ARG A 586 -9.65 -5.65 9.68
CA ARG A 586 -8.41 -5.13 10.30
C ARG A 586 -8.67 -4.35 11.57
N THR A 587 -9.57 -3.37 11.50
CA THR A 587 -10.17 -2.72 12.66
C THR A 587 -11.68 -2.98 12.60
N PRO A 588 -12.19 -4.07 13.18
CA PRO A 588 -13.59 -4.45 13.05
C PRO A 588 -14.55 -3.35 13.52
N THR A 589 -15.73 -3.29 12.91
CA THR A 589 -16.71 -2.21 13.13
C THR A 589 -17.10 -2.01 14.58
N GLU A 590 -17.02 -3.06 15.41
CA GLU A 590 -17.29 -2.98 16.86
C GLU A 590 -16.39 -1.97 17.57
N GLN A 591 -15.21 -1.67 17.03
CA GLN A 591 -14.32 -0.63 17.55
C GLN A 591 -14.99 0.76 17.51
N SER A 592 -15.65 1.08 16.40
CA SER A 592 -16.43 2.32 16.26
C SER A 592 -17.74 2.29 17.05
N GLU A 593 -18.40 1.14 17.08
CA GLU A 593 -19.68 0.96 17.79
C GLU A 593 -19.51 1.17 19.31
N GLN A 594 -18.44 0.65 19.91
CA GLN A 594 -18.13 0.85 21.33
C GLN A 594 -17.87 2.32 21.65
N LEU A 595 -17.01 2.97 20.87
CA LEU A 595 -16.69 4.40 21.08
C LEU A 595 -17.91 5.29 20.87
N PHE A 596 -18.69 5.06 19.81
CA PHE A 596 -19.93 5.79 19.55
C PHE A 596 -20.93 5.64 20.70
N ALA A 597 -21.15 4.40 21.18
CA ALA A 597 -22.09 4.14 22.26
C ALA A 597 -21.70 4.86 23.55
N ALA A 598 -20.40 4.81 23.92
CA ALA A 598 -19.88 5.48 25.11
C ALA A 598 -20.09 7.00 25.03
N LEU A 599 -19.74 7.62 23.89
CA LEU A 599 -19.88 9.06 23.69
C LEU A 599 -21.35 9.49 23.61
N ARG A 600 -22.18 8.74 22.90
CA ARG A 600 -23.58 9.11 22.67
C ARG A 600 -24.43 9.02 23.94
N GLN A 601 -24.17 8.01 24.79
CA GLN A 601 -24.88 7.87 26.07
C GLN A 601 -24.72 9.06 27.01
N ARG A 602 -23.57 9.72 26.97
CA ARG A 602 -23.32 10.94 27.75
C ARG A 602 -23.69 12.24 27.04
N GLY A 603 -24.28 12.17 25.84
CA GLY A 603 -24.74 13.33 25.07
C GLY A 603 -23.64 14.08 24.30
N ALA A 604 -22.46 13.50 24.12
CA ALA A 604 -21.39 14.10 23.31
C ALA A 604 -21.80 14.28 21.84
N ALA A 605 -21.22 15.27 21.17
CA ALA A 605 -21.40 15.51 19.74
C ALA A 605 -20.61 14.46 18.94
N VAL A 606 -21.27 13.36 18.60
CA VAL A 606 -20.65 12.26 17.83
C VAL A 606 -21.59 11.79 16.72
N GLU A 607 -21.03 11.58 15.52
CA GLU A 607 -21.70 10.99 14.37
C GLU A 607 -20.90 9.79 13.86
N VAL A 608 -21.59 8.78 13.29
CA VAL A 608 -20.97 7.65 12.61
C VAL A 608 -21.45 7.59 11.18
N MET A 609 -20.53 7.59 10.22
CA MET A 609 -20.80 7.31 8.82
C MET A 609 -20.32 5.91 8.50
N ARG A 610 -21.23 5.00 8.18
CA ARG A 610 -20.96 3.59 7.90
C ARG A 610 -21.06 3.29 6.41
N PHE A 611 -20.01 2.76 5.82
CA PHE A 611 -19.95 2.44 4.40
C PHE A 611 -20.21 0.97 4.15
N LEU A 612 -21.24 0.69 3.35
CA LEU A 612 -21.72 -0.66 3.06
C LEU A 612 -20.82 -1.36 2.04
N GLY A 613 -20.52 -2.64 2.30
CA GLY A 613 -19.83 -3.50 1.34
C GLY A 613 -18.37 -3.13 1.06
N THR A 614 -17.76 -2.28 1.88
CA THR A 614 -16.36 -1.86 1.75
C THR A 614 -15.52 -2.39 2.92
N ASP A 615 -14.22 -2.42 2.73
CA ASP A 615 -13.21 -2.91 3.69
C ASP A 615 -12.38 -1.77 4.31
N HIS A 616 -11.30 -2.13 5.01
CA HIS A 616 -10.37 -1.17 5.63
C HIS A 616 -9.74 -0.18 4.63
N ASN A 617 -9.69 -0.54 3.36
CA ASN A 617 -9.02 0.24 2.31
C ASN A 617 -9.95 1.23 1.58
N LEU A 618 -11.16 1.51 2.08
CA LEU A 618 -12.13 2.44 1.48
C LEU A 618 -11.48 3.72 0.91
N SER A 619 -10.62 4.39 1.68
CA SER A 619 -9.99 5.66 1.27
C SER A 619 -9.02 5.52 0.10
N ARG A 620 -8.57 4.32 -0.24
CA ARG A 620 -7.49 4.03 -1.19
C ARG A 620 -7.97 3.27 -2.42
N SER A 621 -8.66 2.15 -2.21
CA SER A 621 -9.14 1.25 -3.27
C SER A 621 -10.65 1.02 -3.25
N GLY A 622 -11.37 1.68 -2.35
CA GLY A 622 -12.83 1.58 -2.28
C GLY A 622 -13.51 2.07 -3.56
N PRO A 623 -14.79 1.69 -3.78
CA PRO A 623 -15.53 2.12 -4.95
C PRO A 623 -15.60 3.66 -5.05
N PRO A 624 -15.50 4.25 -6.24
CA PRO A 624 -15.36 5.70 -6.44
C PRO A 624 -16.44 6.55 -5.76
N ARG A 625 -17.72 6.13 -5.80
CA ARG A 625 -18.81 6.90 -5.15
C ARG A 625 -18.66 6.92 -3.63
N GLN A 626 -18.24 5.82 -3.01
CA GLN A 626 -18.02 5.77 -1.58
C GLN A 626 -16.80 6.61 -1.17
N ARG A 627 -15.76 6.64 -1.99
CA ARG A 627 -14.61 7.52 -1.75
C ARG A 627 -14.99 8.99 -1.82
N VAL A 628 -15.79 9.40 -2.83
CA VAL A 628 -16.31 10.76 -2.94
C VAL A 628 -17.21 11.11 -1.76
N ALA A 629 -18.16 10.25 -1.39
CA ALA A 629 -19.04 10.48 -0.23
C ALA A 629 -18.24 10.63 1.08
N ARG A 630 -17.17 9.87 1.26
CA ARG A 630 -16.25 10.02 2.40
C ARG A 630 -15.59 11.40 2.41
N LEU A 631 -15.11 11.86 1.26
CA LEU A 631 -14.47 13.18 1.12
C LEU A 631 -15.46 14.33 1.35
N GLU A 632 -16.70 14.17 0.89
CA GLU A 632 -17.80 15.12 1.15
C GLU A 632 -18.08 15.22 2.65
N ALA A 633 -18.17 14.10 3.36
CA ALA A 633 -18.40 14.07 4.80
C ALA A 633 -17.25 14.72 5.60
N ILE A 634 -15.99 14.46 5.20
CA ILE A 634 -14.81 15.10 5.82
C ILE A 634 -14.87 16.61 5.67
N LEU A 635 -15.12 17.09 4.45
CA LEU A 635 -15.19 18.52 4.15
C LEU A 635 -16.36 19.21 4.87
N GLU A 636 -17.54 18.57 4.89
CA GLU A 636 -18.72 19.06 5.60
C GLU A 636 -18.43 19.20 7.10
N TRP A 637 -17.82 18.16 7.73
CA TRP A 637 -17.54 18.15 9.16
C TRP A 637 -16.59 19.28 9.57
N PHE A 638 -15.47 19.42 8.88
CA PHE A 638 -14.53 20.50 9.20
C PHE A 638 -15.09 21.88 8.89
N THR A 639 -15.86 22.04 7.80
CA THR A 639 -16.55 23.31 7.52
C THR A 639 -17.55 23.68 8.63
N ARG A 640 -18.29 22.72 9.17
CA ARG A 640 -19.29 22.92 10.24
C ARG A 640 -18.65 23.46 11.53
N TYR A 641 -17.51 22.94 11.93
CA TYR A 641 -16.91 23.23 13.22
C TYR A 641 -15.73 24.20 13.19
N LEU A 642 -14.98 24.26 12.11
CA LEU A 642 -13.84 25.18 11.97
C LEU A 642 -14.22 26.46 11.21
N GLY A 643 -15.36 26.46 10.52
CA GLY A 643 -15.76 27.55 9.63
C GLY A 643 -14.97 27.51 8.31
N ARG A 644 -15.44 28.25 7.31
CA ARG A 644 -14.64 28.52 6.09
C ARG A 644 -13.79 29.76 6.31
N ALA A 645 -12.64 29.82 5.65
CA ALA A 645 -11.82 31.02 5.55
C ALA A 645 -12.54 32.15 4.84
#